data_89d5cbb09cdcce16e2af5abcd0727a63
#
_entry.id   89d5cbb09cdcce16e2af5abcd0727a63
#
_cell.length_a   1.000
_cell.length_b   1.000
_cell.length_c   1.000
_cell.angle_alpha   90.00
_cell.angle_beta   90.00
_cell.angle_gamma   90.00
#
_symmetry.space_group_name_H-M   'P 1'
#
loop_
_entity.id
_entity.type
_entity.pdbx_description
1 polymer ?
#
loop_
_entity_poly.entity_id
_entity_poly.type
_entity_poly.pdbx_seq_one_letter_code
_entity_poly.pdbx_strand_id
1 'polypeptide(L)'
;REKIINDNFIKFFKDNKIPSSPVIDPLAILTTEAQKAEWNTQKLPSDQVSAENGCILTSSDRYSLMIDPQLQGIQWIRNKEAANNLESTRLTPETMNQAIKCLERCVEQGKPVLIENLGEAIDASIAPIYARQIIKRGRTSIIKMGDKELTLDPKFNLFLHTKLSNPHYPPEIQAECALINFTVTESGLEDQLLTLVVKKERPDLAAKKEELIAQQNEFKITLKRLEDGLLQQLAEATGDILENVELIESLEKSKALSTEINAKVEIAKVTEVAINEASENYRPAASRGALVFFMMSELTRIHSYYKFSLESFITVICRAIDIVAEKMNPKKEPKEAEEGEEGAEKPAEEEAEEEEQEEAQEMSPRTLKLRIEELIQSITYESFNYIRRGTFERHKLIIATMLCFRINIRKGLIVQKEVDALIRKDIALEPGPQPESLKFLMESIWPAVKGLEQSTKMFESLVSSMESEALQWRKWYMDEKAESVELPKSFKDCSLFHRLLLLRAMRPDRLTGALIQYVTEWLGVEYIEQPAFDVFELYKETIPTVPTFFVLFPGVDPTPDVEKIGFANNKSIEDGTFTNISMGQGQEENANLVLQKCAKEGHWCMFQNVHLMISWMMKFERQFELAIEGGAHPEFRCFISAEPPPLPWMEIVPESIMQNAIKVANEAPQDLKSNLRRCFSKFDESHFERAKGHKLPEFKAILFGLCMFHSLIVGRKKFGSQGWSRNYNFNDGDLTICGDVLHNYLTKYEKV
;
A
#
# COMPACT_ATOMS: atom_id res chain seq x y z
N ARG A 1 -13.35 8.71 -25.89
CA ARG A 1 -12.21 8.84 -26.81
C ARG A 1 -12.13 7.63 -27.73
N GLU A 2 -11.84 6.43 -27.21
CA GLU A 2 -11.71 5.18 -28.00
C GLU A 2 -12.92 4.93 -28.88
N LYS A 3 -14.13 5.07 -28.35
CA LYS A 3 -15.36 4.91 -29.10
C LYS A 3 -15.48 5.91 -30.28
N ILE A 4 -15.08 7.17 -30.08
CA ILE A 4 -15.09 8.18 -31.13
C ILE A 4 -14.04 7.87 -32.21
N ILE A 5 -12.83 7.48 -31.78
CA ILE A 5 -11.74 7.16 -32.69
C ILE A 5 -12.06 5.89 -33.46
N ASN A 6 -12.40 4.80 -32.80
CA ASN A 6 -12.58 3.50 -33.43
C ASN A 6 -13.91 3.41 -34.23
N ASP A 7 -15.03 3.89 -33.64
CA ASP A 7 -16.33 3.73 -34.27
C ASP A 7 -16.59 4.80 -35.32
N ASN A 8 -16.09 6.03 -35.14
CA ASN A 8 -16.38 7.13 -36.05
C ASN A 8 -15.23 7.40 -37.03
N PHE A 9 -14.00 7.66 -36.55
CA PHE A 9 -12.90 8.03 -37.44
C PHE A 9 -12.40 6.86 -38.29
N ILE A 10 -12.11 5.70 -37.67
CA ILE A 10 -11.63 4.53 -38.42
C ILE A 10 -12.69 4.06 -39.44
N LYS A 11 -13.97 4.07 -39.05
CA LYS A 11 -15.05 3.74 -39.95
C LYS A 11 -15.14 4.74 -41.12
N PHE A 12 -15.08 6.04 -40.84
CA PHE A 12 -15.06 7.07 -41.87
C PHE A 12 -13.89 6.91 -42.85
N PHE A 13 -12.68 6.62 -42.37
CA PHE A 13 -11.51 6.38 -43.21
C PHE A 13 -11.68 5.15 -44.10
N LYS A 14 -12.21 4.05 -43.55
CA LYS A 14 -12.48 2.82 -44.29
C LYS A 14 -13.55 3.06 -45.38
N ASP A 15 -14.63 3.76 -45.05
CA ASP A 15 -15.75 4.03 -45.99
C ASP A 15 -15.29 4.94 -47.15
N ASN A 16 -14.39 5.87 -46.90
CA ASN A 16 -13.83 6.78 -47.90
C ASN A 16 -12.54 6.28 -48.56
N LYS A 17 -12.09 5.05 -48.27
CA LYS A 17 -10.86 4.44 -48.80
C LYS A 17 -9.61 5.27 -48.55
N ILE A 18 -9.56 5.98 -47.41
CA ILE A 18 -8.40 6.75 -47.00
C ILE A 18 -7.41 5.77 -46.33
N PRO A 19 -6.14 5.72 -46.80
CA PRO A 19 -5.14 4.86 -46.18
C PRO A 19 -4.96 5.27 -44.72
N SER A 20 -5.23 4.36 -43.82
CA SER A 20 -5.04 4.58 -42.38
C SER A 20 -4.49 3.35 -41.72
N SER A 21 -3.76 3.53 -40.62
CA SER A 21 -3.37 2.43 -39.74
C SER A 21 -4.60 1.73 -39.18
N PRO A 22 -4.62 0.40 -39.04
CA PRO A 22 -5.75 -0.35 -38.48
C PRO A 22 -6.05 0.07 -37.02
N VAL A 23 -5.06 0.58 -36.30
CA VAL A 23 -5.17 1.13 -34.94
C VAL A 23 -4.60 2.54 -34.95
N ILE A 24 -5.40 3.52 -34.55
CA ILE A 24 -4.93 4.90 -34.37
C ILE A 24 -4.57 5.09 -32.92
N ASP A 25 -3.26 5.19 -32.65
CA ASP A 25 -2.75 5.57 -31.36
C ASP A 25 -2.44 7.08 -31.34
N PRO A 26 -3.22 7.90 -30.61
CA PRO A 26 -2.95 9.33 -30.49
C PRO A 26 -1.56 9.64 -29.93
N LEU A 27 -1.00 8.75 -29.11
CA LEU A 27 0.30 8.89 -28.50
C LEU A 27 1.42 8.83 -29.56
N ALA A 28 1.28 7.97 -30.57
CA ALA A 28 2.24 7.85 -31.66
C ALA A 28 2.35 9.12 -32.55
N ILE A 29 1.33 9.99 -32.52
CA ILE A 29 1.35 11.28 -33.23
C ILE A 29 2.16 12.32 -32.46
N LEU A 30 2.07 12.29 -31.13
CA LEU A 30 2.67 13.31 -30.26
C LEU A 30 4.06 12.92 -29.74
N THR A 31 4.41 11.64 -29.78
CA THR A 31 5.68 11.11 -29.24
C THR A 31 6.32 10.13 -30.19
N THR A 32 7.65 10.11 -30.19
CA THR A 32 8.43 9.11 -30.90
C THR A 32 8.81 7.95 -29.99
N GLU A 33 9.06 6.77 -30.56
CA GLU A 33 9.55 5.62 -29.81
C GLU A 33 10.87 5.89 -29.09
N ALA A 34 11.72 6.75 -29.68
CA ALA A 34 12.97 7.18 -29.06
C ALA A 34 12.73 8.02 -27.78
N GLN A 35 11.72 8.91 -27.80
CA GLN A 35 11.36 9.69 -26.60
C GLN A 35 10.80 8.79 -25.48
N LYS A 36 9.98 7.81 -25.82
CA LYS A 36 9.49 6.82 -24.85
C LYS A 36 10.66 6.01 -24.24
N ALA A 37 11.61 5.60 -25.08
CA ALA A 37 12.82 4.91 -24.64
C ALA A 37 13.69 5.78 -23.71
N GLU A 38 13.81 7.07 -24.00
CA GLU A 38 14.52 8.04 -23.15
C GLU A 38 13.81 8.20 -21.79
N TRP A 39 12.48 8.32 -21.77
CA TRP A 39 11.72 8.40 -20.51
C TRP A 39 11.86 7.13 -19.65
N ASN A 40 11.87 5.95 -20.27
CA ASN A 40 12.11 4.69 -19.57
C ASN A 40 13.52 4.64 -18.95
N THR A 41 14.54 5.14 -19.67
CA THR A 41 15.90 5.26 -19.14
C THR A 41 15.95 6.22 -17.95
N GLN A 42 15.11 7.26 -17.95
CA GLN A 42 14.94 8.21 -16.84
C GLN A 42 14.08 7.66 -15.69
N LYS A 43 13.71 6.38 -15.72
CA LYS A 43 12.88 5.66 -14.73
C LYS A 43 11.39 6.03 -14.71
N LEU A 44 10.84 6.49 -15.83
CA LEU A 44 9.38 6.51 -15.99
C LEU A 44 8.89 5.07 -16.21
N PRO A 45 7.85 4.60 -15.50
CA PRO A 45 7.28 3.29 -15.77
C PRO A 45 6.85 3.12 -17.22
N SER A 46 7.01 1.91 -17.77
CA SER A 46 6.75 1.62 -19.18
C SER A 46 5.29 1.37 -19.52
N ASP A 47 4.37 1.54 -18.56
CA ASP A 47 2.94 1.40 -18.79
C ASP A 47 2.39 2.53 -19.66
N GLN A 48 1.28 2.24 -20.35
CA GLN A 48 0.66 3.17 -21.30
C GLN A 48 0.25 4.49 -20.64
N VAL A 49 -0.28 4.45 -19.41
CA VAL A 49 -0.73 5.64 -18.69
C VAL A 49 0.45 6.54 -18.34
N SER A 50 1.57 5.98 -17.90
CA SER A 50 2.80 6.74 -17.62
C SER A 50 3.37 7.37 -18.90
N ALA A 51 3.32 6.67 -20.03
CA ALA A 51 3.72 7.22 -21.32
C ALA A 51 2.79 8.37 -21.78
N GLU A 52 1.48 8.24 -21.59
CA GLU A 52 0.51 9.32 -21.86
C GLU A 52 0.76 10.54 -20.95
N ASN A 53 1.04 10.33 -19.66
CA ASN A 53 1.38 11.36 -18.70
C ASN A 53 2.69 12.07 -19.08
N GLY A 54 3.69 11.33 -19.49
CA GLY A 54 4.95 11.85 -20.00
C GLY A 54 4.76 12.72 -21.25
N CYS A 55 3.90 12.27 -22.15
CA CYS A 55 3.52 13.03 -23.35
C CYS A 55 2.84 14.35 -22.98
N ILE A 56 1.84 14.32 -22.09
CA ILE A 56 1.12 15.52 -21.65
C ILE A 56 2.08 16.52 -21.00
N LEU A 57 2.96 16.03 -20.13
CA LEU A 57 3.91 16.85 -19.40
C LEU A 57 4.93 17.54 -20.33
N THR A 58 5.37 16.85 -21.38
CA THR A 58 6.37 17.38 -22.33
C THR A 58 5.77 18.21 -23.47
N SER A 59 4.50 17.97 -23.82
CA SER A 59 3.86 18.61 -24.97
C SER A 59 2.86 19.72 -24.58
N SER A 60 2.55 19.88 -23.29
CA SER A 60 1.60 20.90 -22.83
C SER A 60 2.26 22.27 -22.76
N ASP A 61 1.55 23.30 -23.24
CA ASP A 61 1.95 24.69 -23.05
C ASP A 61 1.72 25.19 -21.62
N ARG A 62 0.90 24.48 -20.82
CA ARG A 62 0.62 24.82 -19.42
C ARG A 62 1.60 24.11 -18.49
N TYR A 63 1.94 24.76 -17.38
CA TYR A 63 2.74 24.10 -16.35
C TYR A 63 2.01 22.90 -15.74
N SER A 64 2.74 21.86 -15.44
CA SER A 64 2.15 20.62 -14.93
C SER A 64 1.89 20.68 -13.43
N LEU A 65 0.70 20.23 -13.01
CA LEU A 65 0.37 19.93 -11.62
C LEU A 65 0.17 18.40 -11.50
N MET A 66 1.15 17.74 -10.89
CA MET A 66 1.19 16.29 -10.78
C MET A 66 0.54 15.81 -9.49
N ILE A 67 -0.46 14.93 -9.61
CA ILE A 67 -1.02 14.14 -8.50
C ILE A 67 -0.23 12.84 -8.45
N ASP A 68 0.68 12.71 -7.50
CA ASP A 68 1.64 11.60 -7.44
C ASP A 68 1.83 11.07 -6.00
N PRO A 69 0.83 10.36 -5.46
CA PRO A 69 0.90 9.82 -4.10
C PRO A 69 1.98 8.73 -3.96
N GLN A 70 2.41 8.08 -5.04
CA GLN A 70 3.43 7.04 -5.06
C GLN A 70 4.84 7.52 -5.40
N LEU A 71 5.03 8.82 -5.64
CA LEU A 71 6.31 9.46 -5.93
C LEU A 71 7.02 8.98 -7.22
N GLN A 72 6.30 8.40 -8.17
CA GLN A 72 6.86 7.93 -9.45
C GLN A 72 7.16 9.08 -10.42
N GLY A 73 6.22 10.02 -10.54
CA GLY A 73 6.34 11.20 -11.39
C GLY A 73 7.46 12.14 -10.92
N ILE A 74 7.56 12.38 -9.61
CA ILE A 74 8.61 13.24 -9.06
C ILE A 74 10.02 12.66 -9.29
N GLN A 75 10.17 11.33 -9.16
CA GLN A 75 11.45 10.67 -9.39
C GLN A 75 11.87 10.76 -10.85
N TRP A 76 10.92 10.60 -11.78
CA TRP A 76 11.18 10.79 -13.21
C TRP A 76 11.61 12.23 -13.52
N ILE A 77 10.90 13.26 -13.02
CA ILE A 77 11.24 14.66 -13.24
C ILE A 77 12.64 14.99 -12.72
N ARG A 78 13.00 14.50 -11.53
CA ARG A 78 14.34 14.68 -10.98
C ARG A 78 15.42 14.11 -11.89
N ASN A 79 15.20 12.92 -12.45
CA ASN A 79 16.15 12.29 -13.38
C ASN A 79 16.20 13.04 -14.72
N LYS A 80 15.05 13.43 -15.26
CA LYS A 80 14.92 14.14 -16.53
C LYS A 80 15.61 15.51 -16.50
N GLU A 81 15.39 16.28 -15.46
CA GLU A 81 15.90 17.66 -15.34
C GLU A 81 17.23 17.75 -14.55
N ALA A 82 17.85 16.62 -14.21
CA ALA A 82 19.14 16.58 -13.50
C ALA A 82 20.22 17.38 -14.21
N ALA A 83 20.30 17.29 -15.55
CA ALA A 83 21.25 18.01 -16.37
C ALA A 83 20.97 19.53 -16.41
N ASN A 84 19.74 19.97 -16.17
CA ASN A 84 19.30 21.36 -16.21
C ASN A 84 19.39 22.05 -14.84
N ASN A 85 20.01 21.42 -13.83
CA ASN A 85 20.12 21.92 -12.46
C ASN A 85 18.76 22.26 -11.85
N LEU A 86 17.85 21.26 -11.81
CA LEU A 86 16.56 21.37 -11.18
C LEU A 86 16.67 21.85 -9.72
N GLU A 87 15.96 22.90 -9.38
CA GLU A 87 15.84 23.38 -7.99
C GLU A 87 14.51 22.91 -7.40
N SER A 88 14.56 22.26 -6.22
CA SER A 88 13.37 21.80 -5.48
C SER A 88 13.07 22.72 -4.33
N THR A 89 11.79 23.07 -4.13
CA THR A 89 11.34 23.90 -3.00
C THR A 89 9.96 23.45 -2.53
N ARG A 90 9.59 23.89 -1.32
CA ARG A 90 8.25 23.64 -0.73
C ARG A 90 7.63 24.94 -0.28
N LEU A 91 6.31 25.05 -0.47
CA LEU A 91 5.53 26.21 -0.02
C LEU A 91 4.91 25.92 1.35
N THR A 92 5.70 26.10 2.40
CA THR A 92 5.22 26.06 3.78
C THR A 92 5.32 27.46 4.40
N PRO A 93 4.54 27.81 5.42
CA PRO A 93 4.62 29.13 6.06
C PRO A 93 6.03 29.52 6.49
N GLU A 94 6.86 28.55 6.86
CA GLU A 94 8.26 28.78 7.30
C GLU A 94 9.23 28.97 6.14
N THR A 95 9.02 28.28 5.02
CA THR A 95 9.92 28.30 3.86
C THR A 95 9.44 29.22 2.75
N MET A 96 8.27 29.86 2.88
CA MET A 96 7.65 30.68 1.84
C MET A 96 8.61 31.75 1.31
N ASN A 97 9.26 32.50 2.18
CA ASN A 97 10.20 33.56 1.77
C ASN A 97 11.42 33.04 1.02
N GLN A 98 11.89 31.82 1.36
CA GLN A 98 12.99 31.16 0.68
C GLN A 98 12.54 30.62 -0.68
N ALA A 99 11.35 30.03 -0.73
CA ALA A 99 10.74 29.51 -1.94
C ALA A 99 10.48 30.62 -2.96
N ILE A 100 9.96 31.77 -2.52
CA ILE A 100 9.76 32.95 -3.37
C ILE A 100 11.09 33.45 -3.96
N LYS A 101 12.14 33.60 -3.12
CA LYS A 101 13.47 33.98 -3.61
C LYS A 101 14.08 32.98 -4.57
N CYS A 102 13.87 31.68 -4.35
CA CYS A 102 14.28 30.61 -5.25
C CYS A 102 13.57 30.74 -6.60
N LEU A 103 12.24 30.92 -6.59
CA LEU A 103 11.43 31.11 -7.79
C LEU A 103 11.86 32.37 -8.56
N GLU A 104 12.03 33.53 -7.89
CA GLU A 104 12.51 34.79 -8.50
C GLU A 104 13.81 34.54 -9.26
N ARG A 105 14.79 33.92 -8.62
CA ARG A 105 16.11 33.60 -9.22
C ARG A 105 16.01 32.66 -10.40
N CYS A 106 15.21 31.59 -10.28
CA CYS A 106 15.08 30.58 -11.32
C CYS A 106 14.33 31.08 -12.56
N VAL A 107 13.31 31.93 -12.38
CA VAL A 107 12.60 32.62 -13.49
C VAL A 107 13.56 33.46 -14.32
N GLU A 108 14.49 34.19 -13.69
CA GLU A 108 15.47 35.03 -14.37
C GLU A 108 16.61 34.22 -15.00
N GLN A 109 17.00 33.09 -14.38
CA GLN A 109 18.10 32.22 -14.85
C GLN A 109 17.66 31.13 -15.83
N GLY A 110 16.37 30.95 -16.07
CA GLY A 110 15.85 29.90 -16.95
C GLY A 110 16.02 28.49 -16.41
N LYS A 111 16.12 28.32 -15.08
CA LYS A 111 16.24 27.01 -14.46
C LYS A 111 14.88 26.39 -14.17
N PRO A 112 14.71 25.06 -14.35
CA PRO A 112 13.49 24.38 -13.96
C PRO A 112 13.36 24.36 -12.42
N VAL A 113 12.12 24.52 -11.95
CA VAL A 113 11.77 24.48 -10.52
C VAL A 113 10.70 23.43 -10.26
N LEU A 114 10.90 22.65 -9.23
CA LEU A 114 9.94 21.69 -8.70
C LEU A 114 9.41 22.17 -7.35
N ILE A 115 8.12 22.43 -7.27
CA ILE A 115 7.45 22.72 -6.00
C ILE A 115 6.82 21.44 -5.49
N GLU A 116 7.35 20.93 -4.38
CA GLU A 116 6.99 19.65 -3.83
C GLU A 116 5.89 19.74 -2.77
N ASN A 117 5.06 18.71 -2.70
CA ASN A 117 4.07 18.49 -1.64
C ASN A 117 3.11 19.67 -1.42
N LEU A 118 2.49 20.14 -2.51
CA LEU A 118 1.47 21.18 -2.45
C LEU A 118 0.20 20.64 -1.79
N GLY A 119 -0.37 21.43 -0.89
CA GLY A 119 -1.73 21.20 -0.38
C GLY A 119 -2.81 21.60 -1.40
N GLU A 120 -4.07 21.51 -1.01
CA GLU A 120 -5.21 21.92 -1.84
C GLU A 120 -5.26 23.43 -2.06
N ALA A 121 -4.78 24.22 -1.10
CA ALA A 121 -4.67 25.66 -1.21
C ALA A 121 -3.26 26.05 -1.67
N ILE A 122 -3.15 26.67 -2.83
CA ILE A 122 -1.91 27.24 -3.37
C ILE A 122 -1.88 28.72 -3.06
N ASP A 123 -0.75 29.21 -2.54
CA ASP A 123 -0.60 30.61 -2.18
C ASP A 123 -0.72 31.52 -3.40
N ALA A 124 -1.50 32.62 -3.26
CA ALA A 124 -1.79 33.55 -4.33
C ALA A 124 -0.54 34.32 -4.83
N SER A 125 0.54 34.36 -4.06
CA SER A 125 1.79 35.03 -4.44
C SER A 125 2.47 34.40 -5.65
N ILE A 126 2.29 33.08 -5.88
CA ILE A 126 2.85 32.38 -7.03
C ILE A 126 1.87 32.28 -8.22
N ALA A 127 0.64 32.75 -8.06
CA ALA A 127 -0.39 32.72 -9.10
C ALA A 127 0.07 33.32 -10.45
N PRO A 128 0.76 34.47 -10.48
CA PRO A 128 1.22 35.05 -11.74
C PRO A 128 2.18 34.14 -12.53
N ILE A 129 2.93 33.30 -11.82
CA ILE A 129 3.87 32.34 -12.47
C ILE A 129 3.11 31.16 -13.06
N TYR A 130 2.32 30.42 -12.25
CA TYR A 130 1.66 29.22 -12.76
C TYR A 130 0.55 29.55 -13.76
N ALA A 131 -0.11 30.72 -13.64
CA ALA A 131 -1.08 31.23 -14.59
C ALA A 131 -0.44 31.87 -15.83
N ARG A 132 0.89 31.91 -15.90
CA ARG A 132 1.64 32.53 -17.04
C ARG A 132 1.15 33.93 -17.38
N GLN A 133 0.98 34.79 -16.40
CA GLN A 133 0.57 36.19 -16.63
C GLN A 133 1.73 37.00 -17.20
N ILE A 134 2.03 36.78 -18.49
CA ILE A 134 3.20 37.32 -19.18
C ILE A 134 2.84 38.70 -19.78
N ILE A 135 3.58 39.73 -19.38
CA ILE A 135 3.50 41.07 -19.95
C ILE A 135 4.66 41.21 -20.94
N LYS A 136 4.36 41.44 -22.23
CA LYS A 136 5.37 41.70 -23.26
C LYS A 136 5.77 43.13 -23.31
N ARG A 137 7.04 43.46 -23.04
CA ARG A 137 7.62 44.79 -23.25
C ARG A 137 8.74 44.72 -24.29
N GLY A 138 8.41 45.04 -25.54
CA GLY A 138 9.35 44.89 -26.65
C GLY A 138 9.76 43.46 -26.92
N ARG A 139 11.02 43.11 -26.73
CA ARG A 139 11.57 41.76 -26.90
C ARG A 139 11.60 40.97 -25.60
N THR A 140 11.33 41.55 -24.47
CA THR A 140 11.39 40.88 -23.15
C THR A 140 10.00 40.53 -22.66
N SER A 141 9.90 39.32 -22.11
CA SER A 141 8.72 38.82 -21.41
C SER A 141 8.90 39.06 -19.91
N ILE A 142 7.93 39.65 -19.25
CA ILE A 142 8.01 40.00 -17.84
C ILE A 142 6.82 39.36 -17.12
N ILE A 143 7.07 38.85 -15.92
CA ILE A 143 6.04 38.39 -14.97
C ILE A 143 6.11 39.31 -13.74
N LYS A 144 4.95 39.80 -13.30
CA LYS A 144 4.85 40.60 -12.09
C LYS A 144 4.53 39.74 -10.89
N MET A 145 5.44 39.67 -9.92
CA MET A 145 5.28 38.93 -8.68
C MET A 145 5.29 39.85 -7.48
N GLY A 146 4.12 40.10 -6.91
CA GLY A 146 3.95 41.15 -5.92
C GLY A 146 4.33 42.53 -6.50
N ASP A 147 5.32 43.20 -5.87
CA ASP A 147 5.82 44.50 -6.30
C ASP A 147 7.01 44.42 -7.28
N LYS A 148 7.51 43.21 -7.57
CA LYS A 148 8.67 42.99 -8.43
C LYS A 148 8.28 42.58 -9.85
N GLU A 149 8.99 43.15 -10.82
CA GLU A 149 8.91 42.76 -12.23
C GLU A 149 10.11 41.84 -12.54
N LEU A 150 9.84 40.57 -12.88
CA LEU A 150 10.86 39.56 -13.18
C LEU A 150 10.93 39.34 -14.69
N THR A 151 12.11 39.27 -15.27
CA THR A 151 12.29 38.87 -16.65
C THR A 151 12.18 37.38 -16.80
N LEU A 152 11.24 36.91 -17.60
CA LEU A 152 11.04 35.48 -17.86
C LEU A 152 12.02 34.97 -18.92
N ASP A 153 12.90 34.08 -18.56
CA ASP A 153 13.71 33.33 -19.50
C ASP A 153 12.87 32.24 -20.19
N PRO A 154 12.96 32.08 -21.53
CA PRO A 154 12.19 31.07 -22.27
C PRO A 154 12.45 29.62 -21.86
N LYS A 155 13.60 29.34 -21.22
CA LYS A 155 13.98 27.99 -20.76
C LYS A 155 13.38 27.66 -19.40
N PHE A 156 12.79 28.63 -18.70
CA PHE A 156 12.18 28.39 -17.39
C PHE A 156 11.00 27.41 -17.49
N ASN A 157 10.99 26.43 -16.63
CA ASN A 157 9.87 25.48 -16.49
C ASN A 157 9.49 25.30 -15.03
N LEU A 158 8.20 25.12 -14.77
CA LEU A 158 7.64 24.93 -13.42
C LEU A 158 6.89 23.62 -13.34
N PHE A 159 7.28 22.80 -12.38
CA PHE A 159 6.60 21.55 -12.03
C PHE A 159 5.97 21.70 -10.64
N LEU A 160 4.68 21.49 -10.57
CA LEU A 160 3.92 21.47 -9.32
C LEU A 160 3.61 20.03 -8.97
N HIS A 161 3.79 19.64 -7.72
CA HIS A 161 3.63 18.26 -7.27
C HIS A 161 2.83 18.20 -5.97
N THR A 162 1.88 17.26 -5.89
CA THR A 162 1.15 16.95 -4.66
C THR A 162 1.20 15.45 -4.36
N LYS A 163 1.32 15.12 -3.07
CA LYS A 163 1.20 13.74 -2.57
C LYS A 163 -0.24 13.33 -2.29
N LEU A 164 -1.18 14.28 -2.32
CA LEU A 164 -2.59 14.00 -2.06
C LEU A 164 -3.14 13.06 -3.14
N SER A 165 -3.84 12.01 -2.72
CA SER A 165 -4.38 11.01 -3.65
C SER A 165 -5.62 11.49 -4.40
N ASN A 166 -6.40 12.39 -3.81
CA ASN A 166 -7.61 12.95 -4.41
C ASN A 166 -7.80 14.42 -4.02
N PRO A 167 -6.92 15.34 -4.46
CA PRO A 167 -7.01 16.74 -4.09
C PRO A 167 -8.15 17.44 -4.82
N HIS A 168 -8.83 18.36 -4.13
CA HIS A 168 -9.91 19.19 -4.66
C HIS A 168 -9.41 20.59 -4.96
N TYR A 169 -8.72 20.78 -6.08
CA TYR A 169 -8.26 22.08 -6.51
C TYR A 169 -9.41 22.95 -7.06
N PRO A 170 -9.40 24.28 -6.79
CA PRO A 170 -10.33 25.20 -7.38
C PRO A 170 -10.31 25.15 -8.93
N PRO A 171 -11.46 25.44 -9.59
CA PRO A 171 -11.54 25.44 -11.04
C PRO A 171 -10.54 26.35 -11.75
N GLU A 172 -10.14 27.46 -11.11
CA GLU A 172 -9.15 28.41 -11.60
C GLU A 172 -7.79 27.74 -11.79
N ILE A 173 -7.33 27.01 -10.80
CA ILE A 173 -6.04 26.29 -10.84
C ILE A 173 -6.10 25.19 -11.90
N GLN A 174 -7.22 24.44 -11.97
CA GLN A 174 -7.39 23.39 -12.98
C GLN A 174 -7.40 23.94 -14.44
N ALA A 175 -7.84 25.18 -14.63
CA ALA A 175 -7.82 25.82 -15.94
C ALA A 175 -6.43 26.30 -16.36
N GLU A 176 -5.64 26.79 -15.39
CA GLU A 176 -4.33 27.39 -15.63
C GLU A 176 -3.18 26.37 -15.68
N CYS A 177 -3.30 25.27 -14.93
CA CYS A 177 -2.31 24.19 -14.90
C CYS A 177 -2.78 22.97 -15.72
N ALA A 178 -1.83 22.17 -16.20
CA ALA A 178 -2.10 20.85 -16.75
C ALA A 178 -2.12 19.84 -15.59
N LEU A 179 -3.32 19.42 -15.19
CA LEU A 179 -3.49 18.43 -14.11
C LEU A 179 -3.18 17.04 -14.66
N ILE A 180 -2.17 16.38 -14.11
CA ILE A 180 -1.68 15.09 -14.56
C ILE A 180 -1.74 14.09 -13.39
N ASN A 181 -2.42 12.97 -13.61
CA ASN A 181 -2.58 11.95 -12.59
C ASN A 181 -1.56 10.81 -12.78
N PHE A 182 -0.57 10.75 -11.90
CA PHE A 182 0.44 9.67 -11.83
C PHE A 182 0.03 8.53 -10.89
N THR A 183 -1.21 8.48 -10.44
CA THR A 183 -1.69 7.36 -9.63
C THR A 183 -1.58 6.06 -10.42
N VAL A 184 -0.96 5.06 -9.82
CA VAL A 184 -0.74 3.75 -10.45
C VAL A 184 -2.08 3.07 -10.74
N THR A 185 -2.21 2.49 -11.93
CA THR A 185 -3.36 1.67 -12.31
C THR A 185 -3.20 0.22 -11.85
N GLU A 186 -4.30 -0.53 -11.77
CA GLU A 186 -4.23 -1.95 -11.36
C GLU A 186 -3.33 -2.77 -12.29
N SER A 187 -3.47 -2.59 -13.60
CA SER A 187 -2.62 -3.25 -14.60
C SER A 187 -1.15 -2.82 -14.51
N GLY A 188 -0.88 -1.52 -14.33
CA GLY A 188 0.48 -1.01 -14.19
C GLY A 188 1.17 -1.53 -12.92
N LEU A 189 0.44 -1.63 -11.80
CA LEU A 189 0.97 -2.22 -10.59
C LEU A 189 1.21 -3.72 -10.74
N GLU A 190 0.32 -4.43 -11.42
CA GLU A 190 0.50 -5.87 -11.71
C GLU A 190 1.80 -6.12 -12.48
N ASP A 191 2.12 -5.30 -13.49
CA ASP A 191 3.37 -5.41 -14.26
C ASP A 191 4.61 -5.05 -13.43
N GLN A 192 4.52 -4.03 -12.58
CA GLN A 192 5.61 -3.69 -11.64
C GLN A 192 5.87 -4.80 -10.63
N LEU A 193 4.82 -5.37 -10.05
CA LEU A 193 4.92 -6.49 -9.12
C LEU A 193 5.42 -7.76 -9.81
N LEU A 194 5.00 -8.01 -11.04
CA LEU A 194 5.52 -9.12 -11.84
C LEU A 194 7.04 -9.03 -12.03
N THR A 195 7.51 -7.84 -12.38
CA THR A 195 8.96 -7.60 -12.51
C THR A 195 9.68 -7.82 -11.18
N LEU A 196 9.09 -7.38 -10.06
CA LEU A 196 9.65 -7.58 -8.73
C LEU A 196 9.71 -9.07 -8.33
N VAL A 197 8.63 -9.82 -8.54
CA VAL A 197 8.55 -11.25 -8.24
C VAL A 197 9.58 -12.01 -9.07
N VAL A 198 9.65 -11.73 -10.37
CA VAL A 198 10.63 -12.37 -11.27
C VAL A 198 12.06 -12.02 -10.87
N LYS A 199 12.32 -10.77 -10.45
CA LYS A 199 13.65 -10.35 -9.98
C LYS A 199 14.11 -11.11 -8.74
N LYS A 200 13.18 -11.46 -7.85
CA LYS A 200 13.46 -12.21 -6.62
C LYS A 200 13.55 -13.72 -6.86
N GLU A 201 12.63 -14.28 -7.68
CA GLU A 201 12.53 -15.72 -7.94
C GLU A 201 13.52 -16.21 -9.01
N ARG A 202 13.78 -15.39 -10.01
CA ARG A 202 14.65 -15.71 -11.17
C ARG A 202 15.50 -14.50 -11.53
N PRO A 203 16.53 -14.21 -10.73
CA PRO A 203 17.42 -13.06 -10.97
C PRO A 203 18.15 -13.16 -12.31
N ASP A 204 18.42 -14.36 -12.79
CA ASP A 204 19.00 -14.65 -14.11
C ASP A 204 18.14 -14.13 -15.27
N LEU A 205 16.83 -14.38 -15.23
CA LEU A 205 15.88 -13.89 -16.25
C LEU A 205 15.68 -12.38 -16.14
N ALA A 206 15.64 -11.85 -14.91
CA ALA A 206 15.49 -10.44 -14.68
C ALA A 206 16.70 -9.63 -15.20
N ALA A 207 17.91 -10.07 -14.93
CA ALA A 207 19.14 -9.43 -15.42
C ALA A 207 19.20 -9.43 -16.96
N LYS A 208 18.89 -10.57 -17.60
CA LYS A 208 18.81 -10.66 -19.06
C LYS A 208 17.75 -9.73 -19.65
N LYS A 209 16.60 -9.61 -18.98
CA LYS A 209 15.52 -8.70 -19.41
C LYS A 209 15.94 -7.24 -19.29
N GLU A 210 16.53 -6.84 -18.17
CA GLU A 210 17.04 -5.47 -17.96
C GLU A 210 18.10 -5.11 -19.01
N GLU A 211 19.04 -6.02 -19.31
CA GLU A 211 20.06 -5.83 -20.34
C GLU A 211 19.44 -5.68 -21.74
N LEU A 212 18.50 -6.55 -22.11
CA LEU A 212 17.78 -6.48 -23.39
C LEU A 212 17.02 -5.17 -23.55
N ILE A 213 16.30 -4.73 -22.52
CA ILE A 213 15.56 -3.45 -22.55
C ILE A 213 16.55 -2.28 -22.71
N ALA A 214 17.67 -2.28 -21.98
CA ALA A 214 18.69 -1.26 -22.10
C ALA A 214 19.26 -1.20 -23.54
N GLN A 215 19.61 -2.34 -24.12
CA GLN A 215 20.11 -2.45 -25.50
C GLN A 215 19.04 -1.99 -26.52
N GLN A 216 17.80 -2.39 -26.39
CA GLN A 216 16.71 -1.96 -27.27
C GLN A 216 16.50 -0.45 -27.20
N ASN A 217 16.54 0.15 -26.01
CA ASN A 217 16.40 1.58 -25.84
C ASN A 217 17.57 2.34 -26.48
N GLU A 218 18.80 1.86 -26.30
CA GLU A 218 19.99 2.41 -26.94
C GLU A 218 19.89 2.34 -28.46
N PHE A 219 19.43 1.22 -29.00
CA PHE A 219 19.23 1.06 -30.46
C PHE A 219 18.18 2.03 -31.00
N LYS A 220 17.03 2.20 -30.32
CA LYS A 220 15.99 3.17 -30.71
C LYS A 220 16.50 4.61 -30.71
N ILE A 221 17.26 5.00 -29.68
CA ILE A 221 17.86 6.33 -29.56
C ILE A 221 18.91 6.54 -30.67
N THR A 222 19.73 5.53 -30.93
CA THR A 222 20.78 5.60 -31.96
C THR A 222 20.18 5.69 -33.35
N LEU A 223 19.15 4.88 -33.67
CA LEU A 223 18.43 4.97 -34.95
C LEU A 223 17.86 6.37 -35.15
N LYS A 224 17.23 6.94 -34.15
CA LYS A 224 16.66 8.29 -34.23
C LYS A 224 17.75 9.35 -34.48
N ARG A 225 18.89 9.26 -33.78
CA ARG A 225 20.03 10.18 -34.01
C ARG A 225 20.58 10.06 -35.42
N LEU A 226 20.63 8.83 -35.96
CA LEU A 226 21.07 8.61 -37.33
C LEU A 226 20.09 9.22 -38.33
N GLU A 227 18.75 9.02 -38.14
CA GLU A 227 17.73 9.62 -38.98
C GLU A 227 17.80 11.16 -38.95
N ASP A 228 17.86 11.76 -37.76
CA ASP A 228 17.91 13.22 -37.60
C ASP A 228 19.22 13.77 -38.17
N GLY A 229 20.37 13.08 -37.98
CA GLY A 229 21.65 13.44 -38.57
C GLY A 229 21.65 13.40 -40.11
N LEU A 230 21.02 12.39 -40.69
CA LEU A 230 20.82 12.28 -42.13
C LEU A 230 19.94 13.42 -42.69
N LEU A 231 18.81 13.72 -42.00
CA LEU A 231 17.92 14.82 -42.39
C LEU A 231 18.65 16.18 -42.31
N GLN A 232 19.46 16.39 -41.28
CA GLN A 232 20.24 17.61 -41.12
C GLN A 232 21.31 17.75 -42.26
N GLN A 233 22.06 16.69 -42.53
CA GLN A 233 23.05 16.68 -43.61
C GLN A 233 22.41 16.93 -44.98
N LEU A 234 21.23 16.37 -45.24
CA LEU A 234 20.46 16.62 -46.47
C LEU A 234 19.94 18.07 -46.53
N ALA A 235 19.53 18.66 -45.39
CA ALA A 235 19.09 20.04 -45.32
C ALA A 235 20.21 21.07 -45.51
N GLU A 236 21.41 20.76 -45.03
CA GLU A 236 22.60 21.60 -45.12
C GLU A 236 23.34 21.45 -46.46
N ALA A 237 23.02 20.41 -47.25
CA ALA A 237 23.65 20.18 -48.54
C ALA A 237 23.31 21.29 -49.53
N THR A 238 24.35 22.08 -49.92
CA THR A 238 24.25 23.14 -50.96
C THR A 238 24.90 22.63 -52.22
N GLY A 239 24.08 22.51 -53.30
CA GLY A 239 24.53 22.06 -54.62
C GLY A 239 23.92 20.73 -55.04
N ASP A 240 24.52 20.07 -56.04
CA ASP A 240 24.04 18.76 -56.50
C ASP A 240 24.39 17.68 -55.48
N ILE A 241 23.39 17.08 -54.89
CA ILE A 241 23.52 16.05 -53.80
C ILE A 241 24.30 14.84 -54.34
N LEU A 242 24.24 14.54 -55.63
CA LEU A 242 24.89 13.40 -56.25
C LEU A 242 26.38 13.60 -56.49
N GLU A 243 26.87 14.82 -56.43
CA GLU A 243 28.33 15.12 -56.55
C GLU A 243 29.07 15.16 -55.22
N ASN A 244 28.35 15.17 -54.10
CA ASN A 244 28.93 15.22 -52.75
C ASN A 244 29.29 13.81 -52.22
N VAL A 245 30.54 13.41 -52.47
CA VAL A 245 31.05 12.09 -52.12
C VAL A 245 31.01 11.85 -50.60
N GLU A 246 31.30 12.86 -49.75
CA GLU A 246 31.26 12.75 -48.28
C GLU A 246 29.86 12.47 -47.78
N LEU A 247 28.83 13.10 -48.36
CA LEU A 247 27.44 12.86 -48.03
C LEU A 247 27.02 11.44 -48.41
N ILE A 248 27.40 10.95 -49.59
CA ILE A 248 27.06 9.60 -50.04
C ILE A 248 27.71 8.55 -49.13
N GLU A 249 29.00 8.69 -48.79
CA GLU A 249 29.66 7.78 -47.85
C GLU A 249 29.01 7.79 -46.43
N SER A 250 28.64 8.94 -45.94
CA SER A 250 27.93 9.09 -44.67
C SER A 250 26.56 8.41 -44.71
N LEU A 251 25.80 8.56 -45.79
CA LEU A 251 24.52 7.89 -46.02
C LEU A 251 24.68 6.37 -46.11
N GLU A 252 25.70 5.86 -46.81
CA GLU A 252 25.95 4.42 -46.88
C GLU A 252 26.34 3.82 -45.54
N LYS A 253 27.21 4.49 -44.76
CA LYS A 253 27.58 4.08 -43.41
C LYS A 253 26.37 4.06 -42.47
N SER A 254 25.53 5.10 -42.52
CA SER A 254 24.34 5.19 -41.70
C SER A 254 23.30 4.10 -42.07
N LYS A 255 23.16 3.80 -43.37
CA LYS A 255 22.30 2.72 -43.85
C LYS A 255 22.78 1.34 -43.41
N ALA A 256 24.11 1.09 -43.52
CA ALA A 256 24.70 -0.17 -43.09
C ALA A 256 24.48 -0.38 -41.56
N LEU A 257 24.77 0.66 -40.77
CA LEU A 257 24.55 0.62 -39.31
C LEU A 257 23.09 0.45 -38.95
N SER A 258 22.17 1.14 -39.61
CA SER A 258 20.74 0.98 -39.40
C SER A 258 20.27 -0.45 -39.72
N THR A 259 20.80 -1.07 -40.77
CA THR A 259 20.46 -2.47 -41.12
C THR A 259 20.97 -3.44 -40.06
N GLU A 260 22.20 -3.25 -39.58
CA GLU A 260 22.76 -4.06 -38.49
C GLU A 260 21.96 -3.93 -37.19
N ILE A 261 21.61 -2.70 -36.80
CA ILE A 261 20.81 -2.44 -35.62
C ILE A 261 19.41 -3.11 -35.75
N ASN A 262 18.76 -2.99 -36.89
CA ASN A 262 17.46 -3.61 -37.11
C ASN A 262 17.54 -5.15 -37.00
N ALA A 263 18.58 -5.77 -37.50
CA ALA A 263 18.80 -7.22 -37.34
C ALA A 263 18.96 -7.63 -35.86
N LYS A 264 19.75 -6.83 -35.10
CA LYS A 264 19.88 -7.04 -33.64
C LYS A 264 18.58 -6.86 -32.89
N VAL A 265 17.78 -5.86 -33.26
CA VAL A 265 16.43 -5.63 -32.66
C VAL A 265 15.50 -6.82 -32.89
N GLU A 266 15.51 -7.43 -34.07
CA GLU A 266 14.68 -8.60 -34.34
C GLU A 266 15.09 -9.83 -33.51
N ILE A 267 16.40 -10.05 -33.33
CA ILE A 267 16.92 -11.13 -32.46
C ILE A 267 16.51 -10.84 -31.00
N ALA A 268 16.67 -9.59 -30.54
CA ALA A 268 16.30 -9.17 -29.19
C ALA A 268 14.79 -9.39 -28.91
N LYS A 269 13.92 -9.09 -29.89
CA LYS A 269 12.47 -9.33 -29.77
C LYS A 269 12.14 -10.81 -29.56
N VAL A 270 12.77 -11.72 -30.29
CA VAL A 270 12.55 -13.16 -30.14
C VAL A 270 12.93 -13.63 -28.72
N THR A 271 14.09 -13.16 -28.23
CA THR A 271 14.55 -13.46 -26.87
C THR A 271 13.62 -12.86 -25.80
N GLU A 272 13.15 -11.63 -26.03
CA GLU A 272 12.19 -10.95 -25.15
C GLU A 272 10.87 -11.73 -25.03
N VAL A 273 10.34 -12.27 -26.12
CA VAL A 273 9.12 -13.08 -26.10
C VAL A 273 9.31 -14.31 -25.20
N ALA A 274 10.42 -15.03 -25.34
CA ALA A 274 10.70 -16.19 -24.52
C ALA A 274 10.83 -15.85 -23.01
N ILE A 275 11.52 -14.74 -22.69
CA ILE A 275 11.64 -14.26 -21.31
C ILE A 275 10.28 -13.83 -20.76
N ASN A 276 9.47 -13.15 -21.57
CA ASN A 276 8.14 -12.73 -21.15
C ASN A 276 7.22 -13.91 -20.91
N GLU A 277 7.24 -14.97 -21.76
CA GLU A 277 6.47 -16.19 -21.54
C GLU A 277 6.87 -16.89 -20.23
N ALA A 278 8.17 -16.96 -19.92
CA ALA A 278 8.63 -17.52 -18.64
C ALA A 278 8.20 -16.66 -17.45
N SER A 279 8.19 -15.34 -17.60
CA SER A 279 7.77 -14.39 -16.56
C SER A 279 6.26 -14.42 -16.31
N GLU A 280 5.45 -14.62 -17.37
CA GLU A 280 3.98 -14.68 -17.29
C GLU A 280 3.46 -15.79 -16.37
N ASN A 281 4.22 -16.83 -16.13
CA ASN A 281 3.87 -17.86 -15.17
C ASN A 281 3.69 -17.31 -13.74
N TYR A 282 4.40 -16.23 -13.37
CA TYR A 282 4.30 -15.59 -12.07
C TYR A 282 3.22 -14.50 -12.00
N ARG A 283 2.54 -14.19 -13.11
CA ARG A 283 1.46 -13.18 -13.17
C ARG A 283 0.36 -13.40 -12.13
N PRO A 284 -0.11 -14.63 -11.81
CA PRO A 284 -1.13 -14.84 -10.78
C PRO A 284 -0.72 -14.33 -9.39
N ALA A 285 0.58 -14.41 -9.03
CA ALA A 285 1.09 -13.88 -7.77
C ALA A 285 1.11 -12.34 -7.78
N ALA A 286 1.61 -11.73 -8.87
CA ALA A 286 1.60 -10.27 -9.05
C ALA A 286 0.17 -9.71 -9.04
N SER A 287 -0.74 -10.37 -9.74
CA SER A 287 -2.17 -10.03 -9.79
C SER A 287 -2.83 -10.09 -8.42
N ARG A 288 -2.46 -11.05 -7.57
CA ARG A 288 -2.92 -11.13 -6.18
C ARG A 288 -2.38 -9.95 -5.37
N GLY A 289 -1.10 -9.59 -5.52
CA GLY A 289 -0.50 -8.44 -4.86
C GLY A 289 -1.21 -7.14 -5.24
N ALA A 290 -1.45 -6.89 -6.53
CA ALA A 290 -2.17 -5.72 -7.01
C ALA A 290 -3.59 -5.64 -6.42
N LEU A 291 -4.34 -6.75 -6.42
CA LEU A 291 -5.67 -6.82 -5.83
C LEU A 291 -5.67 -6.42 -4.34
N VAL A 292 -4.71 -6.94 -3.57
CA VAL A 292 -4.60 -6.63 -2.13
C VAL A 292 -4.25 -5.17 -1.92
N PHE A 293 -3.34 -4.59 -2.71
CA PHE A 293 -2.99 -3.17 -2.62
C PHE A 293 -4.18 -2.25 -2.89
N PHE A 294 -4.95 -2.51 -3.95
CA PHE A 294 -6.14 -1.69 -4.25
C PHE A 294 -7.23 -1.85 -3.20
N MET A 295 -7.42 -3.05 -2.66
CA MET A 295 -8.30 -3.24 -1.49
C MET A 295 -7.80 -2.42 -0.29
N MET A 296 -6.50 -2.44 -0.02
CA MET A 296 -5.87 -1.68 1.08
C MET A 296 -6.07 -0.17 0.91
N SER A 297 -5.98 0.34 -0.30
CA SER A 297 -6.22 1.76 -0.62
C SER A 297 -7.66 2.20 -0.33
N GLU A 298 -8.64 1.30 -0.49
CA GLU A 298 -10.05 1.58 -0.17
C GLU A 298 -10.33 1.68 1.33
N LEU A 299 -9.45 1.14 2.19
CA LEU A 299 -9.63 1.18 3.65
C LEU A 299 -9.61 2.60 4.22
N THR A 300 -9.02 3.54 3.52
CA THR A 300 -9.05 4.97 3.84
C THR A 300 -10.48 5.50 4.03
N ARG A 301 -11.46 4.92 3.32
CA ARG A 301 -12.89 5.26 3.45
C ARG A 301 -13.49 4.83 4.79
N ILE A 302 -12.87 3.88 5.49
CA ILE A 302 -13.31 3.39 6.78
C ILE A 302 -12.77 4.26 7.90
N HIS A 303 -11.48 4.62 7.83
CA HIS A 303 -10.82 5.42 8.85
C HIS A 303 -9.58 6.14 8.30
N SER A 304 -9.33 7.39 8.72
CA SER A 304 -8.20 8.22 8.28
C SER A 304 -6.82 7.59 8.58
N TYR A 305 -6.71 6.72 9.59
CA TYR A 305 -5.47 6.02 9.93
C TYR A 305 -5.15 4.84 9.01
N TYR A 306 -6.07 4.39 8.17
CA TYR A 306 -5.84 3.26 7.26
C TYR A 306 -5.29 3.71 5.91
N LYS A 307 -4.24 4.53 5.95
CA LYS A 307 -3.49 4.97 4.78
C LYS A 307 -2.18 4.20 4.70
N PHE A 308 -1.85 3.67 3.55
CA PHE A 308 -0.66 2.86 3.33
C PHE A 308 0.03 3.29 2.05
N SER A 309 1.37 3.35 2.06
CA SER A 309 2.16 3.67 0.87
C SER A 309 2.45 2.43 0.02
N LEU A 310 2.68 2.64 -1.27
CA LEU A 310 3.11 1.59 -2.17
C LEU A 310 4.49 1.04 -1.78
N GLU A 311 5.39 1.90 -1.34
CA GLU A 311 6.75 1.53 -0.94
C GLU A 311 6.74 0.56 0.25
N SER A 312 5.95 0.86 1.30
CA SER A 312 5.77 -0.04 2.43
C SER A 312 5.14 -1.37 2.01
N PHE A 313 4.19 -1.33 1.09
CA PHE A 313 3.56 -2.54 0.56
C PHE A 313 4.54 -3.41 -0.24
N ILE A 314 5.38 -2.81 -1.08
CA ILE A 314 6.44 -3.52 -1.81
C ILE A 314 7.40 -4.23 -0.85
N THR A 315 7.78 -3.57 0.26
CA THR A 315 8.61 -4.19 1.30
C THR A 315 7.96 -5.44 1.90
N VAL A 316 6.64 -5.37 2.17
CA VAL A 316 5.87 -6.54 2.67
C VAL A 316 5.85 -7.68 1.64
N ILE A 317 5.68 -7.37 0.36
CA ILE A 317 5.71 -8.39 -0.71
C ILE A 317 7.09 -9.02 -0.82
N CYS A 318 8.16 -8.23 -0.79
CA CYS A 318 9.53 -8.75 -0.80
C CYS A 318 9.76 -9.74 0.34
N ARG A 319 9.33 -9.38 1.55
CA ARG A 319 9.40 -10.25 2.72
C ARG A 319 8.57 -11.53 2.53
N ALA A 320 7.37 -11.42 1.97
CA ALA A 320 6.52 -12.58 1.71
C ALA A 320 7.17 -13.57 0.75
N ILE A 321 7.90 -13.09 -0.27
CA ILE A 321 8.67 -13.91 -1.20
C ILE A 321 9.86 -14.56 -0.49
N ASP A 322 10.60 -13.80 0.32
CA ASP A 322 11.76 -14.29 1.05
C ASP A 322 11.37 -15.42 2.05
N ILE A 323 10.23 -15.30 2.74
CA ILE A 323 9.68 -16.35 3.61
C ILE A 323 9.41 -17.65 2.84
N VAL A 324 8.87 -17.57 1.61
CA VAL A 324 8.63 -18.77 0.79
C VAL A 324 9.96 -19.36 0.33
N ALA A 325 10.95 -18.53 -0.01
CA ALA A 325 12.29 -18.99 -0.36
C ALA A 325 12.96 -19.75 0.80
N GLU A 326 12.89 -19.23 2.02
CA GLU A 326 13.41 -19.90 3.23
C GLU A 326 12.70 -21.22 3.57
N LYS A 327 11.37 -21.29 3.36
CA LYS A 327 10.59 -22.50 3.62
C LYS A 327 10.94 -23.66 2.67
N MET A 328 11.19 -23.34 1.41
CA MET A 328 11.47 -24.37 0.38
C MET A 328 12.95 -24.76 0.31
N ASN A 329 13.86 -23.83 0.65
CA ASN A 329 15.29 -24.09 0.76
C ASN A 329 15.72 -23.75 2.20
N PRO A 330 15.44 -24.62 3.20
CA PRO A 330 15.93 -24.38 4.54
C PRO A 330 17.46 -24.41 4.48
N LYS A 331 18.11 -23.26 4.74
CA LYS A 331 19.56 -23.20 4.90
C LYS A 331 19.95 -24.29 5.89
N LYS A 332 20.81 -25.23 5.49
CA LYS A 332 21.39 -26.22 6.38
C LYS A 332 21.97 -25.44 7.54
N GLU A 333 21.46 -25.66 8.76
CA GLU A 333 22.09 -25.13 9.98
C GLU A 333 23.57 -25.49 9.93
N PRO A 334 24.47 -24.56 10.25
CA PRO A 334 25.89 -24.91 10.35
C PRO A 334 25.99 -26.04 11.38
N LYS A 335 26.33 -27.24 10.93
CA LYS A 335 26.64 -28.36 11.82
C LYS A 335 27.74 -27.87 12.73
N GLU A 336 27.48 -27.86 14.04
CA GLU A 336 28.53 -27.72 15.06
C GLU A 336 29.65 -28.67 14.68
N ALA A 337 30.84 -28.12 14.48
CA ALA A 337 32.01 -28.89 14.11
C ALA A 337 32.35 -29.83 15.27
N GLU A 338 32.03 -31.11 15.12
CA GLU A 338 32.74 -32.16 15.85
C GLU A 338 34.19 -32.18 15.31
N GLU A 339 35.12 -31.84 16.20
CA GLU A 339 36.57 -31.98 15.97
C GLU A 339 36.88 -33.44 15.65
N GLY A 340 37.38 -33.70 14.43
CA GLY A 340 38.03 -34.95 14.12
C GLY A 340 37.97 -35.38 12.66
N GLU A 341 39.02 -35.13 11.99
CA GLU A 341 39.68 -35.82 10.87
C GLU A 341 39.92 -35.00 9.61
N GLU A 342 41.21 -34.87 9.32
CA GLU A 342 41.80 -34.31 8.11
C GLU A 342 41.30 -35.02 6.84
N GLY A 343 40.78 -34.26 5.88
CA GLY A 343 40.44 -34.76 4.54
C GLY A 343 39.99 -33.66 3.60
N ALA A 344 40.94 -33.14 2.84
CA ALA A 344 40.81 -32.43 1.56
C ALA A 344 39.70 -31.35 1.47
N GLU A 345 40.12 -30.10 1.70
CA GLU A 345 39.37 -28.91 1.32
C GLU A 345 39.19 -28.88 -0.23
N LYS A 346 37.95 -29.02 -0.69
CA LYS A 346 37.55 -28.48 -1.99
C LYS A 346 37.44 -26.95 -1.84
N PRO A 347 37.90 -26.17 -2.85
CA PRO A 347 37.79 -24.72 -2.77
C PRO A 347 36.31 -24.30 -2.74
N ALA A 348 35.97 -23.37 -1.84
CA ALA A 348 34.61 -22.84 -1.64
C ALA A 348 33.98 -22.20 -2.92
N GLU A 349 34.80 -21.94 -3.92
CA GLU A 349 34.33 -21.44 -5.22
C GLU A 349 33.68 -22.53 -6.09
N GLU A 350 34.12 -23.81 -5.98
CA GLU A 350 33.50 -24.93 -6.73
C GLU A 350 32.15 -25.34 -6.13
N GLU A 351 31.96 -25.25 -4.80
CA GLU A 351 30.65 -25.52 -4.15
C GLU A 351 29.62 -24.42 -4.46
N ALA A 352 30.05 -23.16 -4.57
CA ALA A 352 29.16 -22.07 -4.98
C ALA A 352 28.76 -22.16 -6.47
N GLU A 353 29.65 -22.61 -7.35
CA GLU A 353 29.34 -22.81 -8.77
C GLU A 353 28.47 -24.07 -9.00
N GLU A 354 28.62 -25.13 -8.18
CA GLU A 354 27.74 -26.30 -8.23
C GLU A 354 26.34 -25.98 -7.66
N GLU A 355 26.22 -25.17 -6.61
CA GLU A 355 24.92 -24.69 -6.10
C GLU A 355 24.23 -23.75 -7.08
N GLU A 356 24.95 -22.82 -7.77
CA GLU A 356 24.38 -21.97 -8.82
C GLU A 356 23.96 -22.78 -10.07
N GLN A 357 24.62 -23.90 -10.37
CA GLN A 357 24.23 -24.77 -11.48
C GLN A 357 23.06 -25.69 -11.16
N GLU A 358 22.86 -26.10 -9.90
CA GLU A 358 21.68 -26.84 -9.47
C GLU A 358 20.40 -25.95 -9.40
N GLU A 359 20.53 -24.66 -9.09
CA GLU A 359 19.42 -23.70 -9.13
C GLU A 359 18.97 -23.35 -10.55
N ALA A 360 19.83 -23.51 -11.55
CA ALA A 360 19.53 -23.24 -12.96
C ALA A 360 18.76 -24.37 -13.67
N GLN A 361 18.47 -25.48 -13.00
CA GLN A 361 17.59 -26.53 -13.56
C GLN A 361 16.16 -26.01 -13.67
N GLU A 362 15.59 -26.04 -14.88
CA GLU A 362 14.19 -25.71 -15.14
C GLU A 362 13.29 -26.48 -14.17
N MET A 363 12.64 -25.75 -13.25
CA MET A 363 11.68 -26.35 -12.33
C MET A 363 10.62 -27.11 -13.11
N SER A 364 10.31 -28.33 -12.68
CA SER A 364 9.23 -29.08 -13.30
C SER A 364 7.93 -28.25 -13.27
N PRO A 365 7.06 -28.34 -14.28
CA PRO A 365 5.81 -27.58 -14.32
C PRO A 365 4.92 -27.78 -13.08
N ARG A 366 5.05 -28.91 -12.40
CA ARG A 366 4.33 -29.22 -11.16
C ARG A 366 4.92 -28.49 -9.96
N THR A 367 6.23 -28.44 -9.86
CA THR A 367 6.95 -27.70 -8.81
C THR A 367 6.71 -26.19 -8.93
N LEU A 368 6.73 -25.68 -10.16
CA LEU A 368 6.42 -24.26 -10.44
C LEU A 368 4.99 -23.88 -10.01
N LYS A 369 3.99 -24.72 -10.29
CA LYS A 369 2.61 -24.47 -9.84
C LYS A 369 2.50 -24.43 -8.32
N LEU A 370 3.10 -25.36 -7.61
CA LEU A 370 3.13 -25.37 -6.15
C LEU A 370 3.83 -24.10 -5.60
N ARG A 371 4.94 -23.72 -6.21
CA ARG A 371 5.66 -22.49 -5.84
C ARG A 371 4.80 -21.24 -5.98
N ILE A 372 4.07 -21.12 -7.11
CA ILE A 372 3.17 -19.99 -7.36
C ILE A 372 2.01 -19.98 -6.38
N GLU A 373 1.44 -21.14 -6.03
CA GLU A 373 0.37 -21.26 -5.05
C GLU A 373 0.84 -20.80 -3.65
N GLU A 374 2.02 -21.21 -3.23
CA GLU A 374 2.61 -20.78 -1.97
C GLU A 374 2.94 -19.28 -1.96
N LEU A 375 3.47 -18.74 -3.07
CA LEU A 375 3.66 -17.29 -3.22
C LEU A 375 2.35 -16.52 -3.07
N ILE A 376 1.28 -16.98 -3.71
CA ILE A 376 -0.05 -16.36 -3.60
C ILE A 376 -0.55 -16.38 -2.16
N GLN A 377 -0.39 -17.51 -1.45
CA GLN A 377 -0.79 -17.64 -0.06
C GLN A 377 0.05 -16.73 0.85
N SER A 378 1.37 -16.76 0.71
CA SER A 378 2.28 -15.94 1.51
C SER A 378 2.04 -14.45 1.29
N ILE A 379 1.95 -13.98 0.04
CA ILE A 379 1.64 -12.58 -0.29
C ILE A 379 0.31 -12.15 0.32
N THR A 380 -0.72 -13.00 0.22
CA THR A 380 -2.05 -12.70 0.78
C THR A 380 -1.99 -12.61 2.31
N TYR A 381 -1.34 -13.55 2.96
CA TYR A 381 -1.28 -13.65 4.43
C TYR A 381 -0.41 -12.56 5.05
N GLU A 382 0.80 -12.33 4.53
CA GLU A 382 1.71 -11.28 5.05
C GLU A 382 1.13 -9.89 4.85
N SER A 383 0.54 -9.62 3.68
CA SER A 383 -0.15 -8.34 3.43
C SER A 383 -1.35 -8.15 4.36
N PHE A 384 -2.13 -9.20 4.60
CA PHE A 384 -3.23 -9.16 5.55
C PHE A 384 -2.75 -8.91 6.99
N ASN A 385 -1.66 -9.56 7.42
CA ASN A 385 -1.07 -9.35 8.74
C ASN A 385 -0.56 -7.92 8.93
N TYR A 386 0.07 -7.36 7.89
CA TYR A 386 0.51 -5.97 7.90
C TYR A 386 -0.66 -5.00 8.09
N ILE A 387 -1.75 -5.20 7.35
CA ILE A 387 -2.97 -4.38 7.47
C ILE A 387 -3.62 -4.59 8.86
N ARG A 388 -3.80 -5.86 9.28
CA ARG A 388 -4.48 -6.24 10.52
C ARG A 388 -3.83 -5.63 11.74
N ARG A 389 -2.50 -5.55 11.77
CA ARG A 389 -1.74 -4.97 12.88
C ARG A 389 -2.05 -3.50 13.11
N GLY A 390 -2.29 -2.74 12.01
CA GLY A 390 -2.62 -1.31 12.07
C GLY A 390 -4.10 -1.00 12.17
N THR A 391 -4.99 -2.01 12.24
CA THR A 391 -6.44 -1.81 12.20
C THR A 391 -7.12 -2.11 13.53
N PHE A 392 -8.21 -1.38 13.80
CA PHE A 392 -9.01 -1.56 15.01
C PHE A 392 -9.71 -2.91 15.02
N GLU A 393 -9.86 -3.49 16.20
CA GLU A 393 -10.45 -4.81 16.39
C GLU A 393 -11.80 -4.98 15.69
N ARG A 394 -12.68 -3.96 15.82
CA ARG A 394 -14.00 -3.94 15.20
C ARG A 394 -13.99 -4.02 13.66
N HIS A 395 -12.87 -3.66 13.01
CA HIS A 395 -12.78 -3.63 11.55
C HIS A 395 -12.05 -4.84 10.96
N LYS A 396 -11.36 -5.64 11.77
CA LYS A 396 -10.56 -6.79 11.30
C LYS A 396 -11.37 -7.82 10.52
N LEU A 397 -12.55 -8.20 11.04
CA LEU A 397 -13.45 -9.11 10.33
C LEU A 397 -13.95 -8.53 9.01
N ILE A 398 -14.24 -7.21 8.97
CA ILE A 398 -14.68 -6.52 7.76
C ILE A 398 -13.57 -6.60 6.70
N ILE A 399 -12.32 -6.35 7.08
CA ILE A 399 -11.17 -6.39 6.16
C ILE A 399 -10.94 -7.81 5.64
N ALA A 400 -10.98 -8.83 6.50
CA ALA A 400 -10.90 -10.23 6.09
C ALA A 400 -12.01 -10.61 5.10
N THR A 401 -13.23 -10.15 5.37
CA THR A 401 -14.39 -10.38 4.49
C THR A 401 -14.24 -9.64 3.15
N MET A 402 -13.78 -8.39 3.15
CA MET A 402 -13.50 -7.63 1.92
C MET A 402 -12.46 -8.33 1.06
N LEU A 403 -11.37 -8.81 1.67
CA LEU A 403 -10.33 -9.58 0.98
C LEU A 403 -10.92 -10.83 0.33
N CYS A 404 -11.70 -11.59 1.08
CA CYS A 404 -12.35 -12.80 0.59
C CYS A 404 -13.30 -12.52 -0.58
N PHE A 405 -14.12 -11.46 -0.49
CA PHE A 405 -15.03 -11.07 -1.58
C PHE A 405 -14.29 -10.63 -2.83
N ARG A 406 -13.25 -9.80 -2.70
CA ARG A 406 -12.43 -9.37 -3.85
C ARG A 406 -11.78 -10.55 -4.57
N ILE A 407 -11.25 -11.52 -3.82
CA ILE A 407 -10.68 -12.75 -4.38
C ILE A 407 -11.74 -13.55 -5.15
N ASN A 408 -12.93 -13.72 -4.56
CA ASN A 408 -13.99 -14.52 -5.16
C ASN A 408 -14.65 -13.82 -6.35
N ILE A 409 -14.75 -12.48 -6.37
CA ILE A 409 -15.17 -11.71 -7.54
C ILE A 409 -14.18 -11.92 -8.69
N ARG A 410 -12.86 -11.85 -8.43
CA ARG A 410 -11.84 -12.05 -9.47
C ARG A 410 -11.82 -13.49 -10.01
N LYS A 411 -12.18 -14.47 -9.18
CA LYS A 411 -12.39 -15.87 -9.60
C LYS A 411 -13.72 -16.07 -10.35
N GLY A 412 -14.59 -15.07 -10.43
CA GLY A 412 -15.91 -15.18 -11.06
C GLY A 412 -16.93 -16.01 -10.28
N LEU A 413 -16.68 -16.28 -8.99
CA LEU A 413 -17.57 -17.07 -8.13
C LEU A 413 -18.75 -16.27 -7.57
N ILE A 414 -18.58 -14.96 -7.43
CA ILE A 414 -19.60 -14.00 -6.99
C ILE A 414 -19.57 -12.75 -7.86
N VAL A 415 -20.71 -12.07 -7.96
CA VAL A 415 -20.86 -10.86 -8.77
C VAL A 415 -20.89 -9.62 -7.87
N GLN A 416 -20.26 -8.52 -8.31
CA GLN A 416 -20.22 -7.28 -7.55
C GLN A 416 -21.62 -6.79 -7.11
N LYS A 417 -22.64 -6.92 -7.98
CA LYS A 417 -24.02 -6.54 -7.65
C LYS A 417 -24.58 -7.29 -6.43
N GLU A 418 -24.22 -8.55 -6.27
CA GLU A 418 -24.67 -9.36 -5.12
C GLU A 418 -23.97 -8.93 -3.84
N VAL A 419 -22.70 -8.52 -3.91
CA VAL A 419 -21.99 -7.92 -2.77
C VAL A 419 -22.63 -6.57 -2.38
N ASP A 420 -22.99 -5.76 -3.37
CA ASP A 420 -23.69 -4.50 -3.14
C ASP A 420 -25.07 -4.75 -2.46
N ALA A 421 -25.80 -5.80 -2.88
CA ALA A 421 -27.07 -6.23 -2.27
C ALA A 421 -26.87 -6.67 -0.81
N LEU A 422 -25.77 -7.39 -0.50
CA LEU A 422 -25.42 -7.76 0.88
C LEU A 422 -25.19 -6.53 1.77
N ILE A 423 -24.46 -5.54 1.26
CA ILE A 423 -24.09 -4.34 2.01
C ILE A 423 -25.33 -3.45 2.22
N ARG A 424 -26.06 -3.14 1.16
CA ARG A 424 -27.19 -2.19 1.16
C ARG A 424 -28.46 -2.76 1.76
N LYS A 425 -28.64 -4.08 1.73
CA LYS A 425 -29.88 -4.79 2.05
C LYS A 425 -31.00 -4.33 1.10
N ASP A 426 -31.15 -5.03 -0.02
CA ASP A 426 -32.21 -4.74 -0.97
C ASP A 426 -33.59 -4.92 -0.32
N ILE A 427 -34.40 -3.88 -0.42
CA ILE A 427 -35.76 -3.85 0.16
C ILE A 427 -36.73 -3.54 -0.97
N ALA A 428 -37.70 -4.40 -1.18
CA ALA A 428 -38.76 -4.14 -2.15
C ALA A 428 -39.59 -2.92 -1.73
N LEU A 429 -39.80 -1.97 -2.66
CA LEU A 429 -40.62 -0.78 -2.42
C LEU A 429 -42.09 -1.13 -2.24
N GLU A 430 -42.59 -2.12 -3.00
CA GLU A 430 -43.95 -2.63 -2.95
C GLU A 430 -43.91 -4.16 -2.73
N PRO A 431 -43.77 -4.63 -1.47
CA PRO A 431 -43.59 -6.05 -1.20
C PRO A 431 -44.86 -6.89 -1.38
N GLY A 432 -46.03 -6.24 -1.46
CA GLY A 432 -47.32 -6.91 -1.46
C GLY A 432 -47.68 -7.51 -0.08
N PRO A 433 -48.87 -8.09 0.07
CA PRO A 433 -49.31 -8.70 1.32
C PRO A 433 -48.47 -9.95 1.62
N GLN A 434 -48.14 -10.15 2.90
CA GLN A 434 -47.42 -11.33 3.37
C GLN A 434 -48.37 -12.54 3.36
N PRO A 435 -47.99 -13.67 2.75
CA PRO A 435 -48.81 -14.89 2.76
C PRO A 435 -49.07 -15.43 4.20
N GLU A 436 -50.23 -16.06 4.41
CA GLU A 436 -50.59 -16.58 5.75
C GLU A 436 -49.64 -17.69 6.23
N SER A 437 -49.11 -18.50 5.31
CA SER A 437 -48.11 -19.53 5.57
C SER A 437 -46.79 -18.98 6.13
N LEU A 438 -46.48 -17.72 5.87
CA LEU A 438 -45.23 -17.04 6.24
C LEU A 438 -45.37 -16.08 7.41
N LYS A 439 -46.49 -16.08 8.14
CA LYS A 439 -46.69 -15.23 9.35
C LYS A 439 -45.68 -15.49 10.48
N PHE A 440 -44.86 -16.53 10.40
CA PHE A 440 -43.75 -16.75 11.34
C PHE A 440 -42.62 -15.75 11.16
N LEU A 441 -42.50 -15.11 9.99
CA LEU A 441 -41.56 -14.00 9.74
C LEU A 441 -42.15 -12.70 10.30
N MET A 442 -41.29 -11.87 10.87
CA MET A 442 -41.69 -10.52 11.27
C MET A 442 -42.06 -9.68 10.02
N GLU A 443 -43.11 -8.86 10.14
CA GLU A 443 -43.55 -7.99 9.02
C GLU A 443 -42.42 -7.09 8.46
N SER A 444 -41.50 -6.66 9.31
CA SER A 444 -40.33 -5.86 8.93
C SER A 444 -39.29 -6.61 8.07
N ILE A 445 -39.35 -7.93 8.02
CA ILE A 445 -38.44 -8.79 7.24
C ILE A 445 -38.99 -9.04 5.85
N TRP A 446 -40.29 -9.07 5.68
CA TRP A 446 -40.97 -9.40 4.44
C TRP A 446 -40.49 -8.55 3.23
N PRO A 447 -40.37 -7.21 3.32
CA PRO A 447 -39.85 -6.39 2.23
C PRO A 447 -38.42 -6.77 1.80
N ALA A 448 -37.59 -7.22 2.75
CA ALA A 448 -36.20 -7.64 2.46
C ALA A 448 -36.15 -9.00 1.75
N VAL A 449 -37.04 -9.94 2.11
CA VAL A 449 -37.18 -11.23 1.41
C VAL A 449 -37.63 -11.01 -0.04
N LYS A 450 -38.60 -10.14 -0.25
CA LYS A 450 -39.06 -9.77 -1.59
C LYS A 450 -37.99 -8.99 -2.37
N GLY A 451 -37.23 -8.12 -1.75
CA GLY A 451 -36.10 -7.43 -2.37
C GLY A 451 -35.05 -8.42 -2.85
N LEU A 452 -34.71 -9.41 -2.04
CA LEU A 452 -33.74 -10.45 -2.39
C LEU A 452 -34.22 -11.32 -3.58
N GLU A 453 -35.52 -11.69 -3.61
CA GLU A 453 -36.13 -12.43 -4.71
C GLU A 453 -35.99 -11.66 -6.05
N GLN A 454 -36.17 -10.34 -6.00
CA GLN A 454 -36.13 -9.49 -7.20
C GLN A 454 -34.69 -9.15 -7.68
N SER A 455 -33.73 -9.06 -6.75
CA SER A 455 -32.38 -8.57 -7.08
C SER A 455 -31.42 -9.67 -7.53
N THR A 456 -31.65 -10.91 -7.08
CA THR A 456 -30.69 -12.01 -7.28
C THR A 456 -31.33 -13.19 -7.99
N LYS A 457 -30.81 -13.56 -9.16
CA LYS A 457 -31.33 -14.69 -9.98
C LYS A 457 -31.46 -16.01 -9.21
N MET A 458 -30.53 -16.28 -8.30
CA MET A 458 -30.56 -17.52 -7.50
C MET A 458 -31.80 -17.62 -6.64
N PHE A 459 -32.42 -16.49 -6.27
CA PHE A 459 -33.56 -16.42 -5.35
C PHE A 459 -34.91 -16.11 -6.04
N GLU A 460 -35.00 -16.18 -7.38
CA GLU A 460 -36.26 -15.93 -8.14
C GLU A 460 -37.45 -16.79 -7.66
N SER A 461 -37.16 -17.97 -7.09
CA SER A 461 -38.19 -18.89 -6.55
C SER A 461 -38.25 -18.92 -5.02
N LEU A 462 -37.66 -17.94 -4.33
CA LEU A 462 -37.52 -17.97 -2.87
C LEU A 462 -38.88 -18.01 -2.16
N VAL A 463 -39.81 -17.13 -2.51
CA VAL A 463 -41.13 -17.04 -1.87
C VAL A 463 -41.93 -18.32 -2.15
N SER A 464 -41.92 -18.81 -3.39
CA SER A 464 -42.60 -20.06 -3.76
C SER A 464 -42.08 -21.27 -2.95
N SER A 465 -40.76 -21.35 -2.74
CA SER A 465 -40.14 -22.37 -1.89
C SER A 465 -40.56 -22.20 -0.44
N MET A 466 -40.57 -20.95 0.05
CA MET A 466 -41.00 -20.66 1.43
C MET A 466 -42.46 -21.03 1.71
N GLU A 467 -43.32 -20.87 0.75
CA GLU A 467 -44.73 -21.28 0.86
C GLU A 467 -44.89 -22.81 0.82
N SER A 468 -44.17 -23.49 -0.10
CA SER A 468 -44.26 -24.95 -0.22
C SER A 468 -43.59 -25.72 0.92
N GLU A 469 -42.51 -25.20 1.49
CA GLU A 469 -41.72 -25.82 2.56
C GLU A 469 -41.77 -25.02 3.88
N ALA A 470 -42.88 -24.35 4.18
CA ALA A 470 -43.02 -23.40 5.27
C ALA A 470 -42.57 -23.93 6.64
N LEU A 471 -42.77 -25.20 6.94
CA LEU A 471 -42.34 -25.82 8.19
C LEU A 471 -40.81 -25.94 8.30
N GLN A 472 -40.12 -26.23 7.19
CA GLN A 472 -38.67 -26.36 7.18
C GLN A 472 -38.04 -24.96 7.30
N TRP A 473 -38.54 -23.99 6.57
CA TRP A 473 -38.13 -22.59 6.66
C TRP A 473 -38.35 -22.00 8.05
N ARG A 474 -39.48 -22.31 8.69
CA ARG A 474 -39.77 -21.90 10.08
C ARG A 474 -38.78 -22.52 11.05
N LYS A 475 -38.45 -23.82 10.90
CA LYS A 475 -37.46 -24.49 11.75
C LYS A 475 -36.08 -23.84 11.60
N TRP A 476 -35.62 -23.60 10.35
CA TRP A 476 -34.36 -22.93 10.07
C TRP A 476 -34.34 -21.49 10.63
N TYR A 477 -35.42 -20.73 10.43
CA TYR A 477 -35.52 -19.35 10.92
C TYR A 477 -35.45 -19.24 12.44
N MET A 478 -36.02 -20.19 13.16
CA MET A 478 -36.05 -20.20 14.63
C MET A 478 -34.82 -20.85 15.26
N ASP A 479 -33.95 -21.43 14.49
CA ASP A 479 -32.75 -22.09 15.01
C ASP A 479 -31.74 -21.07 15.59
N GLU A 480 -31.09 -21.47 16.68
CA GLU A 480 -30.08 -20.61 17.33
C GLU A 480 -28.84 -20.44 16.50
N LYS A 481 -28.51 -21.41 15.63
CA LYS A 481 -27.34 -21.44 14.76
C LYS A 481 -27.73 -21.59 13.29
N ALA A 482 -28.66 -20.75 12.83
CA ALA A 482 -29.19 -20.81 11.46
C ALA A 482 -28.07 -20.77 10.38
N GLU A 483 -26.91 -20.18 10.69
CA GLU A 483 -25.73 -20.15 9.81
C GLU A 483 -25.12 -21.52 9.57
N SER A 484 -25.25 -22.46 10.53
CA SER A 484 -24.63 -23.81 10.47
C SER A 484 -25.62 -24.91 10.04
N VAL A 485 -26.94 -24.62 10.09
CA VAL A 485 -27.99 -25.58 9.76
C VAL A 485 -28.21 -25.62 8.24
N GLU A 486 -28.45 -26.81 7.69
CA GLU A 486 -28.80 -26.96 6.27
C GLU A 486 -30.07 -26.21 5.91
N LEU A 487 -30.06 -25.56 4.75
CA LEU A 487 -31.23 -24.90 4.19
C LEU A 487 -32.28 -25.94 3.73
N PRO A 488 -33.57 -25.53 3.60
CA PRO A 488 -34.60 -26.39 3.00
C PRO A 488 -34.18 -26.95 1.64
N LYS A 489 -34.81 -28.07 1.26
CA LYS A 489 -34.38 -28.88 0.09
C LYS A 489 -34.20 -28.08 -1.19
N SER A 490 -35.08 -27.10 -1.45
CA SER A 490 -35.02 -26.25 -2.64
C SER A 490 -33.75 -25.40 -2.72
N PHE A 491 -33.08 -25.11 -1.61
CA PHE A 491 -31.88 -24.28 -1.51
C PHE A 491 -30.71 -24.99 -0.81
N LYS A 492 -30.74 -26.34 -0.75
CA LYS A 492 -29.69 -27.11 -0.07
C LYS A 492 -28.30 -26.85 -0.68
N ASP A 493 -28.21 -26.73 -2.00
CA ASP A 493 -26.97 -26.52 -2.74
C ASP A 493 -26.58 -25.03 -2.87
N CYS A 494 -27.20 -24.16 -2.06
CA CYS A 494 -26.90 -22.75 -2.02
C CYS A 494 -25.47 -22.52 -1.54
N SER A 495 -24.70 -21.70 -2.26
CA SER A 495 -23.33 -21.36 -1.87
C SER A 495 -23.30 -20.63 -0.53
N LEU A 496 -22.19 -20.70 0.18
CA LEU A 496 -22.01 -19.97 1.43
C LEU A 496 -22.25 -18.46 1.28
N PHE A 497 -21.88 -17.88 0.14
CA PHE A 497 -22.12 -16.49 -0.13
C PHE A 497 -23.62 -16.16 -0.26
N HIS A 498 -24.38 -16.97 -1.00
CA HIS A 498 -25.83 -16.81 -1.10
C HIS A 498 -26.53 -17.04 0.23
N ARG A 499 -25.98 -17.91 1.10
CA ARG A 499 -26.46 -18.05 2.48
C ARG A 499 -26.28 -16.77 3.29
N LEU A 500 -25.19 -15.99 3.07
CA LEU A 500 -25.03 -14.68 3.69
C LEU A 500 -26.14 -13.71 3.29
N LEU A 501 -26.54 -13.71 2.02
CA LEU A 501 -27.66 -12.88 1.53
C LEU A 501 -28.99 -13.23 2.21
N LEU A 502 -29.29 -14.52 2.37
CA LEU A 502 -30.47 -14.99 3.09
C LEU A 502 -30.44 -14.55 4.57
N LEU A 503 -29.30 -14.76 5.23
CA LEU A 503 -29.14 -14.33 6.63
C LEU A 503 -29.22 -12.81 6.76
N ARG A 504 -28.67 -12.05 5.83
CA ARG A 504 -28.77 -10.59 5.81
C ARG A 504 -30.22 -10.12 5.73
N ALA A 505 -31.05 -10.81 4.92
CA ALA A 505 -32.47 -10.49 4.77
C ALA A 505 -33.29 -10.89 5.98
N MET A 506 -33.10 -12.12 6.51
CA MET A 506 -33.99 -12.76 7.48
C MET A 506 -33.45 -12.77 8.92
N ARG A 507 -32.14 -13.00 9.11
CA ARG A 507 -31.47 -13.18 10.41
C ARG A 507 -30.18 -12.36 10.51
N PRO A 508 -30.27 -11.02 10.48
CA PRO A 508 -29.07 -10.16 10.55
C PRO A 508 -28.26 -10.34 11.85
N ASP A 509 -28.89 -10.85 12.91
CA ASP A 509 -28.25 -11.23 14.18
C ASP A 509 -27.18 -12.34 14.01
N ARG A 510 -27.33 -13.20 13.01
CA ARG A 510 -26.42 -14.32 12.72
C ARG A 510 -25.38 -14.03 11.64
N LEU A 511 -25.45 -12.86 11.02
CA LEU A 511 -24.58 -12.51 9.91
C LEU A 511 -23.08 -12.54 10.29
N THR A 512 -22.73 -12.07 11.49
CA THR A 512 -21.33 -12.07 11.96
C THR A 512 -20.77 -13.49 12.06
N GLY A 513 -21.54 -14.43 12.62
CA GLY A 513 -21.12 -15.85 12.69
C GLY A 513 -20.95 -16.48 11.30
N ALA A 514 -21.87 -16.16 10.40
CA ALA A 514 -21.81 -16.64 9.02
C ALA A 514 -20.62 -16.05 8.23
N LEU A 515 -20.29 -14.79 8.46
CA LEU A 515 -19.09 -14.17 7.86
C LEU A 515 -17.81 -14.84 8.37
N ILE A 516 -17.72 -15.16 9.64
CA ILE A 516 -16.60 -15.91 10.21
C ILE A 516 -16.46 -17.27 9.52
N GLN A 517 -17.57 -18.04 9.38
CA GLN A 517 -17.56 -19.31 8.67
C GLN A 517 -17.13 -19.14 7.20
N TYR A 518 -17.65 -18.14 6.51
CA TYR A 518 -17.31 -17.86 5.13
C TYR A 518 -15.82 -17.56 4.94
N VAL A 519 -15.25 -16.70 5.77
CA VAL A 519 -13.82 -16.38 5.72
C VAL A 519 -12.96 -17.61 6.07
N THR A 520 -13.35 -18.37 7.09
CA THR A 520 -12.64 -19.59 7.50
C THR A 520 -12.58 -20.61 6.38
N GLU A 521 -13.68 -20.81 5.65
CA GLU A 521 -13.74 -21.76 4.54
C GLU A 521 -12.87 -21.36 3.34
N TRP A 522 -12.82 -20.04 3.02
CA TRP A 522 -12.12 -19.56 1.83
C TRP A 522 -10.67 -19.18 2.04
N LEU A 523 -10.33 -18.65 3.21
CA LEU A 523 -8.99 -18.13 3.50
C LEU A 523 -8.26 -18.92 4.60
N GLY A 524 -9.00 -19.56 5.51
CA GLY A 524 -8.45 -20.29 6.64
C GLY A 524 -8.74 -19.64 7.99
N VAL A 525 -8.52 -20.42 9.06
CA VAL A 525 -8.76 -20.00 10.45
C VAL A 525 -7.79 -18.88 10.89
N GLU A 526 -6.59 -18.86 10.33
CA GLU A 526 -5.52 -17.88 10.62
C GLU A 526 -5.91 -16.43 10.30
N TYR A 527 -6.86 -16.23 9.40
CA TYR A 527 -7.38 -14.88 9.07
C TYR A 527 -8.39 -14.36 10.12
N ILE A 528 -8.94 -15.25 10.93
CA ILE A 528 -9.89 -14.92 12.00
C ILE A 528 -9.19 -14.93 13.37
N GLU A 529 -8.41 -15.98 13.68
CA GLU A 529 -7.67 -16.05 14.93
C GLU A 529 -6.54 -15.03 14.94
N GLN A 530 -6.36 -14.36 16.09
CA GLN A 530 -5.29 -13.39 16.25
C GLN A 530 -4.07 -14.08 16.85
N PRO A 531 -2.90 -14.02 16.18
CA PRO A 531 -1.65 -14.33 16.85
C PRO A 531 -1.42 -13.33 18.00
N ALA A 532 -0.76 -13.76 19.04
CA ALA A 532 -0.30 -12.86 20.07
C ALA A 532 0.60 -11.78 19.44
N PHE A 533 0.44 -10.52 19.85
CA PHE A 533 1.29 -9.43 19.38
C PHE A 533 2.71 -9.65 19.91
N ASP A 534 3.65 -9.86 19.00
CA ASP A 534 5.07 -9.97 19.32
C ASP A 534 5.80 -8.69 18.93
N VAL A 535 6.34 -8.02 19.91
CA VAL A 535 7.06 -6.75 19.77
C VAL A 535 8.42 -6.97 19.10
N PHE A 536 9.05 -8.14 19.30
CA PHE A 536 10.34 -8.47 18.70
C PHE A 536 10.20 -8.72 17.18
N GLU A 537 9.12 -9.36 16.76
CA GLU A 537 8.81 -9.49 15.33
C GLU A 537 8.55 -8.12 14.68
N LEU A 538 7.86 -7.21 15.38
CA LEU A 538 7.68 -5.84 14.93
C LEU A 538 9.04 -5.14 14.69
N TYR A 539 9.99 -5.30 15.63
CA TYR A 539 11.30 -4.64 15.51
C TYR A 539 12.08 -5.05 14.25
N LYS A 540 12.01 -6.32 13.85
CA LYS A 540 12.65 -6.81 12.62
C LYS A 540 12.20 -6.08 11.36
N GLU A 541 10.99 -5.51 11.36
CA GLU A 541 10.44 -4.75 10.26
C GLU A 541 10.80 -3.27 10.29
N THR A 542 11.30 -2.75 11.44
CA THR A 542 11.58 -1.33 11.59
C THR A 542 12.88 -0.94 10.88
N ILE A 543 12.83 0.18 10.18
CA ILE A 543 13.97 0.79 9.49
C ILE A 543 14.14 2.25 9.91
N PRO A 544 15.33 2.85 9.78
CA PRO A 544 15.58 4.23 10.20
C PRO A 544 14.71 5.27 9.51
N THR A 545 14.30 4.99 8.28
CA THR A 545 13.54 5.91 7.42
C THR A 545 12.04 5.91 7.68
N VAL A 546 11.53 4.92 8.44
CA VAL A 546 10.10 4.71 8.66
C VAL A 546 9.78 4.77 10.15
N PRO A 547 8.94 5.70 10.60
CA PRO A 547 8.54 5.76 12.01
C PRO A 547 7.54 4.64 12.34
N THR A 548 7.58 4.15 13.58
CA THR A 548 6.58 3.22 14.11
C THR A 548 5.50 4.00 14.84
N PHE A 549 4.25 3.83 14.45
CA PHE A 549 3.11 4.57 14.97
C PHE A 549 2.20 3.68 15.81
N PHE A 550 2.13 3.95 17.10
CA PHE A 550 1.25 3.27 18.05
C PHE A 550 -0.08 4.02 18.19
N VAL A 551 -1.17 3.33 17.91
CA VAL A 551 -2.51 3.85 18.20
C VAL A 551 -2.85 3.59 19.65
N LEU A 552 -3.05 4.67 20.42
CA LEU A 552 -3.35 4.58 21.85
C LEU A 552 -4.83 4.28 22.06
N PHE A 553 -5.09 3.32 22.92
CA PHE A 553 -6.44 3.04 23.44
C PHE A 553 -6.44 3.28 24.94
N PRO A 554 -7.61 3.60 25.54
CA PRO A 554 -7.69 3.81 26.98
C PRO A 554 -7.10 2.64 27.78
N GLY A 555 -6.04 2.91 28.55
CA GLY A 555 -5.37 1.91 29.37
C GLY A 555 -4.31 1.07 28.66
N VAL A 556 -3.88 1.39 27.46
CA VAL A 556 -2.77 0.75 26.75
C VAL A 556 -1.62 1.74 26.65
N ASP A 557 -0.47 1.38 27.23
CA ASP A 557 0.80 2.13 27.12
C ASP A 557 1.81 1.27 26.37
N PRO A 558 2.30 1.70 25.20
CA PRO A 558 3.30 0.97 24.43
C PRO A 558 4.73 1.11 24.97
N THR A 559 4.98 2.01 25.92
CA THR A 559 6.32 2.32 26.42
C THR A 559 7.05 1.10 26.97
N PRO A 560 6.45 0.28 27.86
CA PRO A 560 7.12 -0.91 28.38
C PRO A 560 7.49 -1.93 27.30
N ASP A 561 6.70 -2.00 26.23
CA ASP A 561 6.98 -2.90 25.11
C ASP A 561 8.19 -2.39 24.30
N VAL A 562 8.28 -1.08 24.05
CA VAL A 562 9.43 -0.46 23.36
C VAL A 562 10.69 -0.55 24.23
N GLU A 563 10.59 -0.35 25.53
CA GLU A 563 11.71 -0.51 26.47
C GLU A 563 12.27 -1.95 26.47
N LYS A 564 11.41 -2.97 26.45
CA LYS A 564 11.85 -4.38 26.36
C LYS A 564 12.70 -4.63 25.10
N ILE A 565 12.27 -4.11 23.94
CA ILE A 565 13.07 -4.22 22.72
C ILE A 565 14.35 -3.42 22.84
N GLY A 566 14.29 -2.23 23.46
CA GLY A 566 15.44 -1.39 23.70
C GLY A 566 16.51 -2.12 24.49
N PHE A 567 16.15 -2.72 25.61
CA PHE A 567 17.07 -3.54 26.43
C PHE A 567 17.73 -4.66 25.63
N ALA A 568 16.96 -5.37 24.80
CA ALA A 568 17.50 -6.44 23.96
C ALA A 568 18.50 -5.94 22.91
N ASN A 569 18.42 -4.65 22.54
CA ASN A 569 19.30 -4.02 21.54
C ASN A 569 20.29 -3.01 22.18
N ASN A 570 20.55 -3.12 23.48
CA ASN A 570 21.45 -2.21 24.23
C ASN A 570 21.05 -0.74 24.13
N LYS A 571 19.75 -0.45 24.09
CA LYS A 571 19.20 0.91 24.13
C LYS A 571 18.37 1.06 25.39
N SER A 572 18.79 1.96 26.29
CA SER A 572 18.09 2.22 27.55
C SER A 572 17.92 3.71 27.82
N ILE A 573 16.94 4.05 28.65
CA ILE A 573 16.74 5.43 29.12
C ILE A 573 17.88 5.83 30.05
N GLU A 574 18.40 4.92 30.87
CA GLU A 574 19.46 5.15 31.84
C GLU A 574 20.77 5.57 31.15
N ASP A 575 21.13 4.92 30.04
CA ASP A 575 22.33 5.23 29.26
C ASP A 575 22.13 6.42 28.31
N GLY A 576 20.93 7.01 28.23
CA GLY A 576 20.59 8.11 27.33
C GLY A 576 20.52 7.72 25.85
N THR A 577 20.56 6.42 25.53
CA THR A 577 20.46 5.88 24.17
C THR A 577 19.02 5.70 23.70
N PHE A 578 18.06 5.79 24.61
CA PHE A 578 16.62 5.86 24.34
C PHE A 578 16.02 7.07 25.05
N THR A 579 15.35 7.95 24.33
CA THR A 579 14.72 9.15 24.86
C THR A 579 13.21 9.11 24.63
N ASN A 580 12.44 9.23 25.71
CA ASN A 580 10.98 9.27 25.68
C ASN A 580 10.47 10.67 26.05
N ILE A 581 9.65 11.28 25.20
CA ILE A 581 9.09 12.62 25.40
C ILE A 581 7.56 12.55 25.29
N SER A 582 6.88 12.92 26.37
CA SER A 582 5.43 13.17 26.30
C SER A 582 5.17 14.56 25.77
N MET A 583 4.49 14.65 24.64
CA MET A 583 4.22 15.91 23.97
C MET A 583 3.21 16.76 24.73
N GLY A 584 3.51 18.05 24.87
CA GLY A 584 2.72 19.06 25.54
C GLY A 584 3.25 20.44 25.21
N GLN A 585 2.59 21.49 25.66
CA GLN A 585 3.01 22.87 25.39
C GLN A 585 4.46 23.10 25.86
N GLY A 586 5.29 23.67 24.97
CA GLY A 586 6.70 23.99 25.24
C GLY A 586 7.69 22.86 25.04
N GLN A 587 7.27 21.67 24.62
CA GLN A 587 8.16 20.54 24.32
C GLN A 587 8.61 20.47 22.86
N GLU A 588 8.10 21.32 21.98
CA GLU A 588 8.31 21.26 20.52
C GLU A 588 9.79 21.40 20.14
N GLU A 589 10.49 22.39 20.70
CA GLU A 589 11.91 22.61 20.40
C GLU A 589 12.79 21.49 20.94
N ASN A 590 12.49 21.01 22.14
CA ASN A 590 13.19 19.88 22.73
C ASN A 590 13.01 18.60 21.90
N ALA A 591 11.78 18.34 21.44
CA ALA A 591 11.49 17.19 20.58
C ALA A 591 12.27 17.25 19.24
N ASN A 592 12.39 18.43 18.63
CA ASN A 592 13.17 18.62 17.41
C ASN A 592 14.67 18.39 17.64
N LEU A 593 15.22 18.89 18.73
CA LEU A 593 16.63 18.69 19.10
C LEU A 593 16.93 17.20 19.36
N VAL A 594 16.04 16.53 20.10
CA VAL A 594 16.19 15.08 20.38
C VAL A 594 16.10 14.27 19.09
N LEU A 595 15.16 14.58 18.19
CA LEU A 595 15.04 13.91 16.90
C LEU A 595 16.34 13.99 16.10
N GLN A 596 16.90 15.21 15.94
CA GLN A 596 18.14 15.43 15.20
C GLN A 596 19.35 14.74 15.85
N LYS A 597 19.43 14.75 17.17
CA LYS A 597 20.49 14.07 17.93
C LYS A 597 20.39 12.56 17.73
N CYS A 598 19.21 11.97 17.97
CA CYS A 598 19.00 10.54 17.85
C CYS A 598 19.25 10.03 16.42
N ALA A 599 18.83 10.78 15.40
CA ALA A 599 19.07 10.41 14.01
C ALA A 599 20.57 10.35 13.66
N LYS A 600 21.39 11.26 14.21
CA LYS A 600 22.84 11.29 13.97
C LYS A 600 23.60 10.22 14.76
N GLU A 601 23.23 10.03 16.03
CA GLU A 601 23.94 9.16 16.95
C GLU A 601 23.45 7.71 16.96
N GLY A 602 22.37 7.40 16.21
CA GLY A 602 21.78 6.05 16.17
C GLY A 602 21.01 5.69 17.44
N HIS A 603 20.53 6.71 18.16
CA HIS A 603 19.71 6.53 19.35
C HIS A 603 18.24 6.37 18.99
N TRP A 604 17.44 5.90 19.95
CA TRP A 604 16.01 5.77 19.80
C TRP A 604 15.28 6.96 20.41
N CYS A 605 14.20 7.38 19.76
CA CYS A 605 13.31 8.41 20.31
C CYS A 605 11.84 7.96 20.24
N MET A 606 11.08 8.30 21.27
CA MET A 606 9.64 8.07 21.34
C MET A 606 8.93 9.37 21.69
N PHE A 607 7.97 9.75 20.81
CA PHE A 607 7.13 10.92 21.01
C PHE A 607 5.71 10.47 21.35
N GLN A 608 5.32 10.67 22.62
CA GLN A 608 4.03 10.23 23.12
C GLN A 608 2.98 11.33 22.99
N ASN A 609 1.72 10.93 22.80
CA ASN A 609 0.56 11.83 22.81
C ASN A 609 0.65 12.97 21.77
N VAL A 610 1.16 12.68 20.59
CA VAL A 610 1.34 13.70 19.54
C VAL A 610 0.03 14.34 19.07
N HIS A 611 -1.12 13.68 19.32
CA HIS A 611 -2.45 14.23 19.04
C HIS A 611 -2.77 15.51 19.81
N LEU A 612 -2.05 15.81 20.90
CA LEU A 612 -2.21 17.04 21.66
C LEU A 612 -1.56 18.25 20.96
N MET A 613 -0.68 18.01 19.99
CA MET A 613 0.14 19.04 19.32
C MET A 613 0.03 18.95 17.79
N ILE A 614 -1.20 19.09 17.27
CA ILE A 614 -1.49 18.94 15.83
C ILE A 614 -0.67 19.90 14.96
N SER A 615 -0.52 21.15 15.39
CA SER A 615 0.27 22.17 14.67
C SER A 615 1.76 21.83 14.57
N TRP A 616 2.31 21.16 15.61
CA TRP A 616 3.69 20.69 15.60
C TRP A 616 3.91 19.51 14.68
N MET A 617 2.91 18.66 14.47
CA MET A 617 3.05 17.49 13.61
C MET A 617 3.42 17.82 12.16
N MET A 618 2.98 18.98 11.64
CA MET A 618 3.40 19.46 10.31
C MET A 618 4.89 19.83 10.29
N LYS A 619 5.40 20.42 11.40
CA LYS A 619 6.83 20.72 11.55
C LYS A 619 7.65 19.45 11.76
N PHE A 620 7.14 18.52 12.55
CA PHE A 620 7.76 17.22 12.78
C PHE A 620 7.98 16.45 11.49
N GLU A 621 6.99 16.40 10.61
CA GLU A 621 7.11 15.78 9.28
C GLU A 621 8.36 16.28 8.56
N ARG A 622 8.50 17.61 8.48
CA ARG A 622 9.65 18.24 7.81
C ARG A 622 10.98 17.96 8.49
N GLN A 623 11.01 18.02 9.82
CA GLN A 623 12.23 17.76 10.60
C GLN A 623 12.66 16.28 10.49
N PHE A 624 11.70 15.37 10.45
CA PHE A 624 11.95 13.95 10.26
C PHE A 624 12.52 13.67 8.86
N GLU A 625 11.93 14.24 7.81
CA GLU A 625 12.47 14.12 6.45
C GLU A 625 13.90 14.68 6.34
N LEU A 626 14.16 15.86 6.91
CA LEU A 626 15.51 16.47 6.92
C LEU A 626 16.53 15.59 7.67
N ALA A 627 16.12 14.97 8.77
CA ALA A 627 16.98 14.07 9.52
C ALA A 627 17.36 12.82 8.71
N ILE A 628 16.42 12.30 7.90
CA ILE A 628 16.67 11.15 7.00
C ILE A 628 17.52 11.57 5.80
N GLU A 629 17.21 12.70 5.13
CA GLU A 629 17.98 13.22 4.00
C GLU A 629 19.43 13.54 4.39
N GLY A 630 19.64 13.95 5.64
CA GLY A 630 20.99 14.19 6.21
C GLY A 630 21.81 12.91 6.47
N GLY A 631 21.27 11.74 6.19
CA GLY A 631 21.91 10.43 6.43
C GLY A 631 21.70 9.94 7.86
N ALA A 632 20.51 9.41 8.16
CA ALA A 632 20.22 8.83 9.47
C ALA A 632 21.07 7.57 9.73
N HIS A 633 21.51 7.39 10.97
CA HIS A 633 22.27 6.22 11.38
C HIS A 633 21.44 4.93 11.24
N PRO A 634 22.01 3.80 10.81
CA PRO A 634 21.26 2.53 10.59
C PRO A 634 20.52 2.01 11.82
N GLU A 635 21.00 2.30 13.03
CA GLU A 635 20.36 1.89 14.29
C GLU A 635 19.28 2.87 14.78
N PHE A 636 19.12 4.02 14.14
CA PHE A 636 18.11 4.99 14.53
C PHE A 636 16.69 4.41 14.41
N ARG A 637 15.85 4.62 15.43
CA ARG A 637 14.41 4.28 15.39
C ARG A 637 13.60 5.39 16.01
N CYS A 638 12.48 5.71 15.34
CA CYS A 638 11.52 6.72 15.81
C CYS A 638 10.16 6.06 16.08
N PHE A 639 9.68 6.23 17.29
CA PHE A 639 8.38 5.75 17.74
C PHE A 639 7.47 6.93 18.02
N ILE A 640 6.21 6.84 17.60
CA ILE A 640 5.22 7.90 17.77
C ILE A 640 3.95 7.26 18.32
N SER A 641 3.27 7.92 19.26
CA SER A 641 1.99 7.44 19.76
C SER A 641 0.93 8.53 19.78
N ALA A 642 -0.28 8.20 19.36
CA ALA A 642 -1.43 9.10 19.38
C ALA A 642 -2.74 8.36 19.63
N GLU A 643 -3.71 9.04 20.24
CA GLU A 643 -5.08 8.56 20.30
C GLU A 643 -5.77 8.69 18.92
N PRO A 644 -6.73 7.81 18.61
CA PRO A 644 -7.51 7.94 17.40
C PRO A 644 -8.36 9.22 17.43
N PRO A 645 -8.59 9.85 16.27
CA PRO A 645 -9.46 11.03 16.21
C PRO A 645 -10.89 10.67 16.64
N PRO A 646 -11.64 11.64 17.21
CA PRO A 646 -13.01 11.42 17.64
C PRO A 646 -13.95 11.09 16.48
N LEU A 647 -13.63 11.54 15.28
CA LEU A 647 -14.37 11.27 14.04
C LEU A 647 -13.47 10.54 13.04
N PRO A 648 -13.94 9.47 12.38
CA PRO A 648 -13.12 8.62 11.51
C PRO A 648 -12.45 9.35 10.34
N TRP A 649 -13.01 10.47 9.90
CA TRP A 649 -12.49 11.27 8.78
C TRP A 649 -11.58 12.41 9.21
N MET A 650 -11.48 12.69 10.52
CA MET A 650 -10.63 13.77 11.03
C MET A 650 -9.17 13.36 10.96
N GLU A 651 -8.32 14.25 10.48
CA GLU A 651 -6.88 14.05 10.39
C GLU A 651 -6.17 14.77 11.53
N ILE A 652 -5.44 14.02 12.35
CA ILE A 652 -4.62 14.54 13.45
C ILE A 652 -3.13 14.47 13.10
N VAL A 653 -2.75 13.41 12.37
CA VAL A 653 -1.38 13.16 11.93
C VAL A 653 -1.28 13.40 10.43
N PRO A 654 -0.25 14.07 9.91
CA PRO A 654 -0.06 14.30 8.48
C PRO A 654 -0.15 13.03 7.65
N GLU A 655 -0.73 13.14 6.47
CA GLU A 655 -0.98 12.00 5.58
C GLU A 655 0.29 11.25 5.21
N SER A 656 1.38 11.97 4.93
CA SER A 656 2.66 11.37 4.56
C SER A 656 3.25 10.48 5.66
N ILE A 657 3.15 10.89 6.94
CA ILE A 657 3.57 10.08 8.08
C ILE A 657 2.66 8.86 8.18
N MET A 658 1.35 9.05 8.07
CA MET A 658 0.41 7.94 8.16
C MET A 658 0.55 6.94 7.02
N GLN A 659 0.88 7.36 5.80
CA GLN A 659 1.09 6.44 4.69
C GLN A 659 2.32 5.56 4.88
N ASN A 660 3.41 6.12 5.38
CA ASN A 660 4.70 5.42 5.48
C ASN A 660 4.91 4.70 6.81
N ALA A 661 4.30 5.17 7.91
CA ALA A 661 4.51 4.59 9.25
C ALA A 661 4.06 3.13 9.35
N ILE A 662 4.84 2.35 10.10
CA ILE A 662 4.42 1.02 10.55
C ILE A 662 3.40 1.20 11.67
N LYS A 663 2.14 0.86 11.40
CA LYS A 663 1.03 1.08 12.33
C LYS A 663 0.82 -0.11 13.26
N VAL A 664 0.63 0.19 14.52
CA VAL A 664 0.35 -0.81 15.56
C VAL A 664 -0.86 -0.36 16.37
N ALA A 665 -1.97 -1.07 16.21
CA ALA A 665 -3.19 -0.88 17.01
C ALA A 665 -3.32 -2.03 18.02
N ASN A 666 -2.68 -1.87 19.17
CA ASN A 666 -2.69 -2.91 20.22
C ASN A 666 -3.98 -2.80 21.06
N GLU A 667 -5.11 -3.06 20.45
CA GLU A 667 -6.42 -3.11 21.12
C GLU A 667 -6.65 -4.48 21.74
N ALA A 668 -7.36 -4.52 22.88
CA ALA A 668 -7.73 -5.79 23.49
C ALA A 668 -8.68 -6.58 22.56
N PRO A 669 -8.40 -7.88 22.33
CA PRO A 669 -9.30 -8.73 21.53
C PRO A 669 -10.72 -8.74 22.07
N GLN A 670 -11.70 -8.93 21.19
CA GLN A 670 -13.11 -8.94 21.60
C GLN A 670 -13.59 -10.31 22.12
N ASP A 671 -12.90 -11.39 21.78
CA ASP A 671 -13.24 -12.74 22.22
C ASP A 671 -12.62 -13.08 23.57
N LEU A 672 -13.35 -13.87 24.37
CA LEU A 672 -12.93 -14.27 25.72
C LEU A 672 -11.65 -15.08 25.73
N LYS A 673 -11.48 -16.01 24.76
CA LYS A 673 -10.33 -16.90 24.66
C LYS A 673 -9.02 -16.12 24.45
N SER A 674 -9.02 -15.19 23.47
CA SER A 674 -7.85 -14.37 23.17
C SER A 674 -7.55 -13.36 24.28
N ASN A 675 -8.59 -12.76 24.90
CA ASN A 675 -8.41 -11.90 26.06
C ASN A 675 -7.79 -12.65 27.24
N LEU A 676 -8.28 -13.85 27.55
CA LEU A 676 -7.73 -14.66 28.63
C LEU A 676 -6.27 -15.03 28.38
N ARG A 677 -5.93 -15.45 27.15
CA ARG A 677 -4.55 -15.73 26.75
C ARG A 677 -3.66 -14.50 26.92
N ARG A 678 -4.12 -13.35 26.42
CA ARG A 678 -3.40 -12.07 26.55
C ARG A 678 -3.16 -11.67 28.01
N CYS A 679 -4.19 -11.78 28.84
CA CYS A 679 -4.07 -11.47 30.27
C CYS A 679 -3.08 -12.38 30.99
N PHE A 680 -3.11 -13.68 30.68
CA PHE A 680 -2.25 -14.65 31.30
C PHE A 680 -0.81 -14.58 30.82
N SER A 681 -0.54 -14.26 29.55
CA SER A 681 0.80 -14.10 29.00
C SER A 681 1.59 -12.93 29.58
N LYS A 682 0.93 -12.00 30.29
CA LYS A 682 1.61 -10.89 30.99
C LYS A 682 2.32 -11.31 32.26
N PHE A 683 1.99 -12.47 32.80
CA PHE A 683 2.62 -13.02 33.99
C PHE A 683 3.68 -14.04 33.56
N ASP A 684 4.93 -13.60 33.56
CA ASP A 684 6.09 -14.41 33.20
C ASP A 684 6.58 -15.27 34.38
N GLU A 685 7.64 -16.05 34.14
CA GLU A 685 8.23 -16.89 35.18
C GLU A 685 8.71 -16.09 36.39
N SER A 686 9.13 -14.84 36.22
CA SER A 686 9.59 -13.98 37.32
C SER A 686 8.48 -13.72 38.35
N HIS A 687 7.24 -13.55 37.90
CA HIS A 687 6.08 -13.40 38.77
C HIS A 687 5.79 -14.69 39.55
N PHE A 688 5.96 -15.84 38.91
CA PHE A 688 5.79 -17.14 39.60
C PHE A 688 6.97 -17.46 40.54
N GLU A 689 8.17 -17.03 40.18
CA GLU A 689 9.34 -17.18 41.03
C GLU A 689 9.26 -16.39 42.34
N ARG A 690 8.72 -15.18 42.32
CA ARG A 690 8.42 -14.38 43.50
C ARG A 690 7.52 -15.12 44.48
N ALA A 691 6.61 -15.96 43.98
CA ALA A 691 5.67 -16.76 44.75
C ALA A 691 6.23 -18.17 45.12
N LYS A 692 7.52 -18.44 44.94
CA LYS A 692 8.15 -19.71 45.33
C LYS A 692 8.00 -19.92 46.81
N GLY A 693 7.14 -20.85 47.19
CA GLY A 693 6.84 -21.23 48.57
C GLY A 693 5.66 -22.18 48.65
N HIS A 694 5.16 -22.43 49.82
CA HIS A 694 4.06 -23.36 50.09
C HIS A 694 2.73 -22.98 49.40
N LYS A 695 2.60 -21.78 48.81
CA LYS A 695 1.36 -21.24 48.27
C LYS A 695 1.39 -20.98 46.75
N LEU A 696 2.34 -21.53 46.03
CA LEU A 696 2.45 -21.37 44.59
C LEU A 696 1.21 -21.94 43.87
N PRO A 697 0.64 -23.09 44.21
CA PRO A 697 -0.59 -23.62 43.62
C PRO A 697 -1.78 -22.68 43.81
N GLU A 698 -1.94 -22.13 45.01
CA GLU A 698 -3.01 -21.19 45.35
C GLU A 698 -2.85 -19.89 44.57
N PHE A 699 -1.62 -19.35 44.50
CA PHE A 699 -1.32 -18.17 43.69
C PHE A 699 -1.73 -18.38 42.21
N LYS A 700 -1.30 -19.48 41.62
CA LYS A 700 -1.66 -19.80 40.20
C LYS A 700 -3.16 -19.92 39.98
N ALA A 701 -3.87 -20.59 40.88
CA ALA A 701 -5.32 -20.79 40.77
C ALA A 701 -6.10 -19.47 40.88
N ILE A 702 -5.75 -18.63 41.89
CA ILE A 702 -6.39 -17.34 42.10
C ILE A 702 -6.06 -16.36 40.98
N LEU A 703 -4.80 -16.34 40.53
CA LEU A 703 -4.35 -15.51 39.41
C LEU A 703 -5.09 -15.84 38.12
N PHE A 704 -5.30 -17.14 37.83
CA PHE A 704 -6.10 -17.56 36.69
C PHE A 704 -7.56 -17.09 36.80
N GLY A 705 -8.16 -17.21 37.99
CA GLY A 705 -9.48 -16.67 38.27
C GLY A 705 -9.56 -15.15 38.07
N LEU A 706 -8.53 -14.42 38.49
CA LEU A 706 -8.42 -12.97 38.30
C LEU A 706 -8.31 -12.60 36.81
N CYS A 707 -7.49 -13.31 36.05
CA CYS A 707 -7.37 -13.13 34.60
C CYS A 707 -8.69 -13.41 33.88
N MET A 708 -9.41 -14.46 34.28
CA MET A 708 -10.73 -14.79 33.76
C MET A 708 -11.74 -13.68 34.04
N PHE A 709 -11.78 -13.19 35.30
CA PHE A 709 -12.66 -12.10 35.70
C PHE A 709 -12.35 -10.80 34.92
N HIS A 710 -11.08 -10.43 34.82
CA HIS A 710 -10.64 -9.27 34.03
C HIS A 710 -11.06 -9.39 32.56
N SER A 711 -10.85 -10.55 31.94
CA SER A 711 -11.23 -10.81 30.54
C SER A 711 -12.73 -10.67 30.31
N LEU A 712 -13.57 -11.13 31.27
CA LEU A 712 -15.02 -10.96 31.22
C LEU A 712 -15.42 -9.49 31.31
N ILE A 713 -14.78 -8.72 32.21
CA ILE A 713 -15.06 -7.29 32.37
C ILE A 713 -14.69 -6.50 31.12
N VAL A 714 -13.50 -6.75 30.56
CA VAL A 714 -13.04 -6.11 29.34
C VAL A 714 -13.99 -6.43 28.16
N GLY A 715 -14.39 -7.70 28.02
CA GLY A 715 -15.39 -8.11 27.01
C GLY A 715 -16.76 -7.45 27.19
N ARG A 716 -17.09 -7.02 28.40
CA ARG A 716 -18.35 -6.35 28.72
C ARG A 716 -18.42 -4.89 28.29
N LYS A 717 -17.26 -4.23 28.01
CA LYS A 717 -17.20 -2.85 27.49
C LYS A 717 -18.10 -2.62 26.27
N LYS A 718 -18.24 -3.62 25.39
CA LYS A 718 -19.08 -3.52 24.19
C LYS A 718 -20.56 -3.30 24.46
N PHE A 719 -21.03 -3.58 25.67
CA PHE A 719 -22.42 -3.39 26.10
C PHE A 719 -22.64 -2.09 26.89
N GLY A 720 -21.66 -1.19 26.91
CA GLY A 720 -21.71 0.08 27.61
C GLY A 720 -21.58 -0.10 29.14
N SER A 721 -22.31 0.73 29.89
CA SER A 721 -22.27 0.75 31.37
C SER A 721 -23.26 -0.22 32.03
N GLN A 722 -23.78 -1.18 31.28
CA GLN A 722 -24.81 -2.12 31.81
C GLN A 722 -24.33 -2.85 33.06
N GLY A 723 -25.05 -2.64 34.15
CA GLY A 723 -24.76 -3.28 35.44
C GLY A 723 -23.64 -2.66 36.27
N TRP A 724 -23.07 -1.55 35.84
CA TRP A 724 -22.04 -0.82 36.57
C TRP A 724 -22.58 0.54 37.05
N SER A 725 -22.29 0.91 38.28
CA SER A 725 -22.68 2.22 38.83
C SER A 725 -21.82 3.38 38.32
N ARG A 726 -20.60 3.09 37.84
CA ARG A 726 -19.68 4.05 37.25
C ARG A 726 -19.01 3.44 36.02
N ASN A 727 -18.76 4.27 35.00
CA ASN A 727 -17.92 3.87 33.88
C ASN A 727 -16.47 3.84 34.33
N TYR A 728 -15.82 2.68 34.22
CA TYR A 728 -14.41 2.51 34.46
C TYR A 728 -13.78 1.72 33.33
N ASN A 729 -12.69 2.22 32.81
CA ASN A 729 -11.92 1.57 31.76
C ASN A 729 -10.90 0.64 32.40
N PHE A 730 -11.30 -0.58 32.76
CA PHE A 730 -10.38 -1.59 33.25
C PHE A 730 -9.26 -1.80 32.24
N ASN A 731 -8.02 -1.73 32.72
CA ASN A 731 -6.82 -1.81 31.92
C ASN A 731 -5.87 -2.90 32.40
N ASP A 732 -4.83 -3.14 31.62
CA ASP A 732 -3.85 -4.17 31.91
C ASP A 732 -3.00 -3.84 33.15
N GLY A 733 -2.79 -2.54 33.44
CA GLY A 733 -2.12 -2.09 34.65
C GLY A 733 -2.90 -2.45 35.93
N ASP A 734 -4.24 -2.32 35.90
CA ASP A 734 -5.08 -2.76 37.02
C ASP A 734 -4.92 -4.26 37.30
N LEU A 735 -4.81 -5.08 36.23
CA LEU A 735 -4.59 -6.52 36.35
C LEU A 735 -3.24 -6.83 36.99
N THR A 736 -2.17 -6.16 36.56
CA THR A 736 -0.82 -6.34 37.09
C THR A 736 -0.77 -5.94 38.58
N ILE A 737 -1.34 -4.77 38.93
CA ILE A 737 -1.42 -4.30 40.32
C ILE A 737 -2.22 -5.30 41.17
N CYS A 738 -3.33 -5.83 40.68
CA CYS A 738 -4.09 -6.85 41.40
C CYS A 738 -3.28 -8.14 41.61
N GLY A 739 -2.44 -8.54 40.64
CA GLY A 739 -1.51 -9.65 40.76
C GLY A 739 -0.47 -9.41 41.86
N ASP A 740 0.12 -8.22 41.92
CA ASP A 740 1.07 -7.85 42.97
C ASP A 740 0.41 -7.78 44.37
N VAL A 741 -0.80 -7.25 44.44
CA VAL A 741 -1.60 -7.24 45.69
C VAL A 741 -1.90 -8.67 46.13
N LEU A 742 -2.28 -9.57 45.24
CA LEU A 742 -2.50 -10.98 45.52
C LEU A 742 -1.24 -11.63 46.07
N HIS A 743 -0.08 -11.39 45.45
CA HIS A 743 1.22 -11.88 45.93
C HIS A 743 1.53 -11.39 47.36
N ASN A 744 1.35 -10.08 47.62
CA ASN A 744 1.56 -9.48 48.93
C ASN A 744 0.64 -10.07 50.01
N TYR A 745 -0.63 -10.31 49.68
CA TYR A 745 -1.56 -10.95 50.61
C TYR A 745 -1.14 -12.38 50.96
N LEU A 746 -0.81 -13.19 49.95
CA LEU A 746 -0.39 -14.58 50.15
C LEU A 746 0.94 -14.69 50.92
N THR A 747 1.80 -13.71 50.77
CA THR A 747 3.07 -13.64 51.52
C THR A 747 2.84 -13.24 53.01
N LYS A 748 1.90 -12.30 53.23
CA LYS A 748 1.65 -11.74 54.57
C LYS A 748 0.84 -12.66 55.50
N TYR A 749 -0.08 -13.44 54.93
CA TYR A 749 -1.00 -14.27 55.74
C TYR A 749 -0.70 -15.76 55.55
N GLU A 750 -0.58 -16.52 56.69
CA GLU A 750 -0.28 -17.96 56.66
C GLU A 750 -1.44 -18.84 56.20
N LYS A 751 -2.69 -18.39 56.39
CA LYS A 751 -3.89 -19.08 55.91
C LYS A 751 -4.55 -18.30 54.76
N VAL A 752 -4.91 -19.01 53.70
CA VAL A 752 -5.65 -18.44 52.58
C VAL A 752 -7.13 -18.42 52.91
#